data_de034fb74c52ebbd1b39c0e03d156718
#
_entry.id   de034fb74c52ebbd1b39c0e03d156718
#
_cell.length_a   1.000
_cell.length_b   1.000
_cell.length_c   1.000
_cell.angle_alpha   90.00
_cell.angle_beta   90.00
_cell.angle_gamma   90.00
#
_symmetry.space_group_name_H-M   'P 1'
#
loop_
_entity.id
_entity.type
_entity.pdbx_description
1 polymer ?
#
loop_
_entity_poly.entity_id
_entity_poly.type
_entity_poly.pdbx_seq_one_letter_code
_entity_poly.pdbx_strand_id
1 'polypeptide(L)'
;MEWRVDEGEDRFDPIPSTTVLSHPLEEKRSRKKKGEEKEMEKKEEIEEEEIFHPLGDFYSVLDDEDSPRKKNGESDTGPLKNTLKSEAIIPTHEIILPNFEGWNKMRSRMMRTKKEESGKSGRNMMGGKARLRLDLLEDVSGLKKMNVSNEEEYMNEMGQMRETLMYAWNNNKRIESLKLIVEMVSSLSSLGSSPSFYPVQFSLISQVIDTFGGLVYERLLNMSNQDRISRGEGKLPSSFTSNQVPDSVKVVAKNWFIKSSAIPDPFARLYVTIALTKCQRFLDSSSLNGQWMNLCSLCSTINIPIVAAFTRAYLSKEAMYSDPSDRSVHWKLVNDWMQNLKPVQEWIVSPALEWLLSCVSYQCSSREDLAPLWEYSTHPNKRRLFLLPFLRALPPSYLATQIMEATKIVCNPSFSPTGSELKALIKPLITQSTSEQNRALVLRSVWRSTMKLESTLEFVEAASVLPSLVATHFTIDEMSTLCKSIYNRLSADPSAFQSFISNSLSNFAQSAPSVIPSLITMDIFHSLLSLLIDPFESSRCASSILSSFVSHHPIGSVRDRVQSNQLLYLCTLLKQSSRMDEGDSSHDLLITCTVDRVSLSHGESVLEWLLSIRSRMSMRERVLVHLINHASALVIRLSTNQGREKGNLKLTRSTLAFIHITIPSIIDPINRLICIERGLQAALSVAALPQAEAMARLSLETLVDVPSVPSVLPSLLPILIVIPDSTDKQPLAFINALINMIDRREWKGKENELIDSLSLVLDGLSALSMKNLPVRMTNSWSNDELYGGSDELKESILELSGGIIDRLSVLCKCRPQDSHSFIAHLVVRCQPNEWSVKVVSSLLKSLGLTLPVKPELNGIVRLIRSRSEWRKHLQV
;
A
#
# COMPACT_ATOMS: atom_id res chain seq x y z
N MET A 1 -28.14 26.89 2.14
CA MET A 1 -28.70 26.79 3.53
C MET A 1 -27.68 27.39 4.47
N GLU A 2 -27.97 28.58 4.94
CA GLU A 2 -27.24 29.15 6.07
C GLU A 2 -27.88 28.62 7.36
N TRP A 3 -27.11 27.85 8.09
CA TRP A 3 -27.49 27.44 9.43
C TRP A 3 -27.33 28.63 10.36
N ARG A 4 -28.42 29.30 10.68
CA ARG A 4 -28.42 30.27 11.78
C ARG A 4 -28.55 29.50 13.10
N VAL A 5 -27.44 29.45 13.81
CA VAL A 5 -27.45 29.18 15.25
C VAL A 5 -27.92 30.46 15.91
N ASP A 6 -29.08 30.44 16.54
CA ASP A 6 -29.47 31.53 17.43
C ASP A 6 -28.45 31.57 18.56
N GLU A 7 -27.80 32.73 18.75
CA GLU A 7 -26.94 33.02 19.88
C GLU A 7 -27.78 33.15 21.14
N GLY A 8 -28.21 32.04 21.69
CA GLY A 8 -28.64 31.94 23.07
C GLY A 8 -27.43 31.46 23.87
N GLU A 9 -27.01 32.31 24.80
CA GLU A 9 -25.91 32.02 25.72
C GLU A 9 -26.20 30.77 26.57
N ASP A 10 -25.84 29.60 26.06
CA ASP A 10 -25.57 28.42 26.88
C ASP A 10 -24.28 27.79 26.38
N ARG A 11 -23.21 28.01 27.16
CA ARG A 11 -21.89 27.41 26.99
C ARG A 11 -22.02 25.89 27.10
N PHE A 12 -22.01 25.20 25.95
CA PHE A 12 -21.69 23.77 25.90
C PHE A 12 -20.18 23.61 26.01
N ASP A 13 -19.71 23.10 27.13
CA ASP A 13 -18.35 22.62 27.27
C ASP A 13 -18.11 21.50 26.23
N PRO A 14 -16.97 21.50 25.50
CA PRO A 14 -16.70 20.48 24.51
C PRO A 14 -16.53 19.13 25.20
N ILE A 15 -17.33 18.15 24.78
CA ILE A 15 -17.17 16.76 25.16
C ILE A 15 -15.78 16.30 24.69
N PRO A 16 -14.92 15.77 25.55
CA PRO A 16 -13.59 15.29 25.13
C PRO A 16 -13.75 14.15 24.16
N SER A 17 -13.15 14.31 22.98
CA SER A 17 -13.07 13.31 21.90
C SER A 17 -12.15 12.14 22.30
N THR A 18 -12.65 11.20 23.08
CA THR A 18 -11.99 9.90 23.29
C THR A 18 -13.03 8.82 23.61
N THR A 19 -13.74 8.39 22.59
CA THR A 19 -14.25 7.03 22.51
C THR A 19 -14.06 6.55 21.09
N VAL A 20 -12.92 5.93 20.85
CA VAL A 20 -12.70 5.07 19.68
C VAL A 20 -13.69 3.93 19.84
N LEU A 21 -14.77 3.94 19.07
CA LEU A 21 -15.67 2.80 18.94
C LEU A 21 -14.87 1.66 18.28
N SER A 22 -14.55 0.65 19.07
CA SER A 22 -13.95 -0.58 18.59
C SER A 22 -14.87 -1.23 17.55
N HIS A 23 -14.26 -1.72 16.47
CA HIS A 23 -14.98 -2.34 15.35
C HIS A 23 -15.74 -3.59 15.82
N PRO A 24 -17.00 -3.82 15.39
CA PRO A 24 -17.85 -4.94 15.86
C PRO A 24 -17.26 -6.35 15.65
N LEU A 25 -16.19 -6.48 14.88
CA LEU A 25 -15.49 -7.75 14.64
C LEU A 25 -14.41 -8.09 15.70
N GLU A 26 -13.99 -7.14 16.56
CA GLU A 26 -13.01 -7.44 17.62
C GLU A 26 -13.64 -8.15 18.84
N GLU A 27 -14.91 -7.96 19.11
CA GLU A 27 -15.61 -8.66 20.21
C GLU A 27 -15.81 -10.16 19.99
N LYS A 28 -15.75 -10.65 18.75
CA LYS A 28 -15.92 -12.09 18.47
C LYS A 28 -14.68 -12.95 18.73
N ARG A 29 -13.49 -12.35 18.88
CA ARG A 29 -12.25 -13.10 19.14
C ARG A 29 -11.98 -13.41 20.61
N SER A 30 -12.57 -12.70 21.55
CA SER A 30 -12.32 -12.89 22.98
C SER A 30 -13.28 -13.85 23.68
N ARG A 31 -14.41 -14.25 23.04
CA ARG A 31 -15.41 -15.15 23.65
C ARG A 31 -15.30 -16.64 23.32
N LYS A 32 -14.32 -17.04 22.46
CA LYS A 32 -14.15 -18.46 22.05
C LYS A 32 -13.10 -19.25 22.83
N LYS A 33 -12.69 -18.78 24.02
CA LYS A 33 -11.69 -19.47 24.86
C LYS A 33 -12.19 -19.91 26.24
N LYS A 34 -13.48 -20.14 26.41
CA LYS A 34 -13.99 -20.84 27.61
C LYS A 34 -15.22 -21.65 27.29
N GLY A 35 -15.03 -22.92 27.07
CA GLY A 35 -16.08 -23.92 27.05
C GLY A 35 -15.99 -24.82 25.82
N GLU A 36 -15.25 -25.91 25.98
CA GLU A 36 -15.56 -27.24 25.40
C GLU A 36 -14.41 -28.19 25.71
N GLU A 37 -14.46 -28.75 26.91
CA GLU A 37 -14.05 -30.12 27.14
C GLU A 37 -15.30 -30.99 27.08
N LYS A 38 -15.22 -32.05 26.25
CA LYS A 38 -16.05 -33.23 26.07
C LYS A 38 -16.95 -33.26 24.84
N GLU A 39 -16.43 -33.91 23.82
CA GLU A 39 -16.95 -35.23 23.39
C GLU A 39 -16.17 -35.70 22.16
N MET A 40 -15.57 -36.89 22.30
CA MET A 40 -14.96 -37.66 21.22
C MET A 40 -16.02 -38.26 20.33
N GLU A 41 -15.87 -38.04 18.99
CA GLU A 41 -16.13 -39.12 18.03
C GLU A 41 -15.46 -38.83 16.67
N LYS A 42 -14.86 -39.87 16.14
CA LYS A 42 -14.03 -40.02 14.95
C LYS A 42 -14.64 -39.42 13.71
N LYS A 43 -13.86 -38.63 12.99
CA LYS A 43 -13.84 -38.58 11.52
C LYS A 43 -12.40 -38.40 11.04
N GLU A 44 -12.00 -39.25 10.11
CA GLU A 44 -10.74 -39.27 9.40
C GLU A 44 -10.47 -37.90 8.78
N GLU A 45 -9.45 -37.20 9.29
CA GLU A 45 -8.86 -36.02 8.68
C GLU A 45 -7.81 -36.48 7.68
N ILE A 46 -8.00 -36.08 6.44
CA ILE A 46 -6.95 -36.06 5.42
C ILE A 46 -6.05 -34.90 5.81
N GLU A 47 -4.88 -35.19 6.35
CA GLU A 47 -3.82 -34.23 6.61
C GLU A 47 -3.38 -33.61 5.28
N GLU A 48 -3.74 -32.37 5.02
CA GLU A 48 -3.02 -31.51 4.08
C GLU A 48 -1.71 -31.11 4.76
N GLU A 49 -0.62 -31.80 4.42
CA GLU A 49 0.73 -31.36 4.75
C GLU A 49 0.97 -29.96 4.16
N GLU A 50 1.01 -28.94 5.01
CA GLU A 50 1.58 -27.64 4.69
C GLU A 50 3.07 -27.86 4.37
N ILE A 51 3.40 -27.85 3.08
CA ILE A 51 4.79 -27.89 2.62
C ILE A 51 5.45 -26.57 3.03
N PHE A 52 6.17 -26.62 4.12
CA PHE A 52 7.01 -25.54 4.61
C PHE A 52 8.06 -25.18 3.55
N HIS A 53 7.99 -23.99 2.99
CA HIS A 53 8.94 -23.52 1.98
C HIS A 53 10.10 -22.82 2.71
N PRO A 54 11.33 -23.41 2.71
CA PRO A 54 12.46 -22.85 3.47
C PRO A 54 12.91 -21.45 3.03
N LEU A 55 12.37 -20.94 1.93
CA LEU A 55 12.64 -19.61 1.38
C LEU A 55 11.51 -18.60 1.63
N GLY A 56 10.35 -19.00 2.15
CA GLY A 56 9.23 -18.12 2.43
C GLY A 56 9.61 -17.04 3.46
N ASP A 57 10.26 -17.44 4.52
CA ASP A 57 10.73 -16.55 5.59
C ASP A 57 11.91 -15.66 5.16
N PHE A 58 12.61 -16.04 4.10
CA PHE A 58 13.75 -15.30 3.56
C PHE A 58 13.32 -14.10 2.71
N TYR A 59 12.12 -14.13 2.15
CA TYR A 59 11.57 -13.04 1.33
C TYR A 59 10.70 -12.06 2.13
N SER A 60 10.10 -12.48 3.24
CA SER A 60 9.29 -11.61 4.10
C SER A 60 10.10 -10.57 4.88
N VAL A 61 11.40 -10.81 5.07
CA VAL A 61 12.32 -9.87 5.73
C VAL A 61 12.79 -8.75 4.80
N LEU A 62 12.54 -8.86 3.49
CA LEU A 62 13.02 -7.90 2.48
C LEU A 62 11.98 -6.85 2.07
N ASP A 63 10.72 -6.99 2.46
CA ASP A 63 9.63 -6.09 2.04
C ASP A 63 9.20 -5.05 3.08
N ASP A 64 9.78 -5.05 4.31
CA ASP A 64 9.34 -4.19 5.42
C ASP A 64 10.25 -2.98 5.75
N GLU A 65 11.11 -2.56 4.85
CA GLU A 65 11.91 -1.34 5.07
C GLU A 65 11.39 -0.14 4.27
N ASP A 66 10.22 0.39 4.64
CA ASP A 66 9.90 1.81 4.38
C ASP A 66 8.76 2.30 5.29
N SER A 67 9.05 2.49 6.58
CA SER A 67 8.28 3.42 7.44
C SER A 67 9.02 3.77 8.74
N PRO A 68 9.16 5.05 9.09
CA PRO A 68 9.87 5.45 10.30
C PRO A 68 8.97 5.33 11.54
N ARG A 69 9.21 4.38 12.41
CA ARG A 69 8.58 4.31 13.74
C ARG A 69 9.42 4.99 14.80
N LYS A 70 8.78 5.96 15.45
CA LYS A 70 9.26 6.64 16.65
C LYS A 70 9.40 5.68 17.83
N LYS A 71 10.54 5.76 18.52
CA LYS A 71 10.80 5.12 19.83
C LYS A 71 10.07 5.88 20.93
N ASN A 72 9.38 5.16 21.83
CA ASN A 72 9.29 5.54 23.23
C ASN A 72 9.43 4.26 24.07
N GLY A 73 10.35 4.31 25.02
CA GLY A 73 10.60 3.26 25.95
C GLY A 73 9.69 3.32 27.16
N GLU A 74 9.54 2.18 27.81
CA GLU A 74 9.61 2.07 29.28
C GLU A 74 9.56 0.61 29.69
N SER A 75 10.31 0.33 30.73
CA SER A 75 10.55 -0.94 31.39
C SER A 75 9.33 -1.47 32.15
N ASP A 76 9.10 -2.78 32.16
CA ASP A 76 8.85 -3.43 33.45
C ASP A 76 9.08 -4.96 33.43
N THR A 77 9.48 -5.46 34.57
CA THR A 77 9.97 -6.78 34.90
C THR A 77 8.84 -7.76 35.29
N GLY A 78 8.91 -9.03 34.79
CA GLY A 78 8.08 -10.15 35.28
C GLY A 78 8.38 -11.48 34.57
N PRO A 79 8.21 -12.66 35.19
CA PRO A 79 9.09 -13.81 35.02
C PRO A 79 8.74 -14.76 33.86
N LEU A 80 9.78 -15.48 33.43
CA LEU A 80 9.87 -16.52 32.41
C LEU A 80 8.68 -17.49 32.32
N LYS A 81 8.14 -17.63 31.11
CA LYS A 81 7.54 -18.88 30.62
C LYS A 81 8.12 -19.21 29.25
N ASN A 82 8.80 -20.36 29.22
CA ASN A 82 9.35 -20.97 28.02
C ASN A 82 8.23 -21.28 27.01
N THR A 83 8.26 -20.58 25.87
CA THR A 83 7.67 -21.04 24.63
C THR A 83 8.74 -20.88 23.57
N LEU A 84 9.16 -21.99 23.01
CA LEU A 84 10.05 -22.09 21.85
C LEU A 84 9.41 -21.31 20.67
N LYS A 85 9.75 -20.05 20.53
CA LYS A 85 9.61 -19.30 19.29
C LYS A 85 10.93 -19.47 18.55
N SER A 86 10.85 -19.88 17.28
CA SER A 86 11.98 -19.86 16.35
C SER A 86 12.49 -18.42 16.27
N GLU A 87 13.49 -18.12 17.10
CA GLU A 87 14.15 -16.82 17.07
C GLU A 87 15.16 -16.80 15.94
N ALA A 88 14.79 -16.01 14.95
CA ALA A 88 15.59 -14.89 14.46
C ALA A 88 17.04 -15.24 14.11
N ILE A 89 17.26 -15.33 12.82
CA ILE A 89 18.51 -14.99 12.13
C ILE A 89 19.14 -13.81 12.88
N ILE A 90 20.30 -14.05 13.50
CA ILE A 90 21.14 -12.96 14.03
C ILE A 90 21.41 -12.05 12.83
N PRO A 91 20.92 -10.81 12.80
CA PRO A 91 21.25 -9.90 11.73
C PRO A 91 22.75 -9.69 11.81
N THR A 92 23.47 -10.18 10.81
CA THR A 92 24.85 -9.72 10.58
C THR A 92 24.72 -8.21 10.37
N HIS A 93 25.15 -7.41 11.35
CA HIS A 93 25.11 -5.94 11.25
C HIS A 93 25.92 -5.56 10.01
N GLU A 94 25.21 -5.32 8.92
CA GLU A 94 25.79 -4.79 7.71
C GLU A 94 26.21 -3.35 8.03
N ILE A 95 27.47 -3.03 7.81
CA ILE A 95 27.95 -1.65 7.99
C ILE A 95 27.34 -0.84 6.85
N ILE A 96 26.42 0.05 7.20
CA ILE A 96 25.78 0.94 6.23
C ILE A 96 26.78 2.03 5.86
N LEU A 97 27.31 1.97 4.65
CA LEU A 97 28.19 2.98 4.10
C LEU A 97 27.39 4.05 3.36
N PRO A 98 27.68 5.34 3.56
CA PRO A 98 26.97 6.42 2.87
C PRO A 98 27.08 6.30 1.35
N ASN A 99 25.97 6.36 0.64
CA ASN A 99 25.91 6.30 -0.83
C ASN A 99 26.54 5.03 -1.46
N PHE A 100 26.61 3.93 -0.71
CA PHE A 100 27.11 2.65 -1.18
C PHE A 100 26.04 1.57 -1.09
N GLU A 101 25.85 0.83 -2.16
CA GLU A 101 24.86 -0.26 -2.20
C GLU A 101 25.40 -1.48 -1.43
N GLY A 102 24.71 -1.89 -0.36
CA GLY A 102 25.16 -2.96 0.52
C GLY A 102 25.22 -4.33 -0.16
N TRP A 103 26.01 -5.25 0.42
CA TRP A 103 26.21 -6.61 -0.07
C TRP A 103 24.90 -7.41 -0.17
N ASN A 104 23.99 -7.23 0.76
CA ASN A 104 22.69 -7.92 0.76
C ASN A 104 21.87 -7.61 -0.49
N LYS A 105 21.87 -6.37 -0.96
CA LYS A 105 21.19 -5.98 -2.19
C LYS A 105 21.86 -6.57 -3.43
N MET A 106 23.21 -6.60 -3.46
CA MET A 106 23.95 -7.26 -4.52
C MET A 106 23.68 -8.77 -4.55
N ARG A 107 23.67 -9.42 -3.38
CA ARG A 107 23.31 -10.83 -3.24
C ARG A 107 21.89 -11.12 -3.73
N SER A 108 20.93 -10.27 -3.40
CA SER A 108 19.56 -10.38 -3.91
C SER A 108 19.50 -10.27 -5.43
N ARG A 109 20.35 -9.47 -6.06
CA ARG A 109 20.47 -9.43 -7.53
C ARG A 109 21.03 -10.73 -8.10
N MET A 110 22.07 -11.30 -7.48
CA MET A 110 22.62 -12.61 -7.90
C MET A 110 21.55 -13.71 -7.89
N MET A 111 20.64 -13.68 -6.92
CA MET A 111 19.53 -14.64 -6.85
C MET A 111 18.41 -14.37 -7.88
N ARG A 112 18.21 -13.12 -8.31
CA ARG A 112 17.17 -12.73 -9.28
C ARG A 112 17.55 -13.00 -10.73
N THR A 113 18.83 -12.99 -11.08
CA THR A 113 19.30 -13.17 -12.45
C THR A 113 18.75 -14.40 -13.13
N LYS A 114 18.40 -15.45 -12.39
CA LYS A 114 17.77 -16.65 -12.90
C LYS A 114 16.29 -16.51 -13.25
N LYS A 115 15.53 -15.66 -12.53
CA LYS A 115 14.10 -15.43 -12.79
C LYS A 115 13.84 -14.68 -14.10
N GLU A 116 14.75 -13.82 -14.51
CA GLU A 116 14.61 -13.02 -15.74
C GLU A 116 14.92 -13.83 -17.02
N GLU A 117 15.80 -14.85 -16.98
CA GLU A 117 16.07 -15.69 -18.13
C GLU A 117 15.03 -16.81 -18.36
N SER A 118 14.45 -17.36 -17.29
CA SER A 118 13.33 -18.30 -17.42
C SER A 118 12.00 -17.61 -17.70
N GLY A 119 11.94 -16.29 -17.52
CA GLY A 119 10.75 -15.44 -17.64
C GLY A 119 10.54 -14.79 -19.00
N LYS A 120 10.99 -15.39 -20.12
CA LYS A 120 10.50 -15.00 -21.47
C LYS A 120 9.02 -15.33 -21.70
N SER A 121 8.30 -15.71 -20.64
CA SER A 121 6.85 -15.79 -20.61
C SER A 121 6.36 -15.00 -19.38
N GLY A 122 6.14 -13.71 -19.59
CA GLY A 122 5.45 -12.88 -18.60
C GLY A 122 4.07 -13.43 -18.33
N ARG A 123 3.84 -14.06 -17.17
CA ARG A 123 2.51 -14.36 -16.66
C ARG A 123 2.49 -14.39 -15.13
N ASN A 124 1.83 -13.39 -14.61
CA ASN A 124 1.03 -13.35 -13.39
C ASN A 124 1.41 -14.21 -12.19
N MET A 125 1.94 -13.57 -11.16
CA MET A 125 2.30 -14.19 -9.87
C MET A 125 1.10 -14.49 -8.93
N MET A 126 -0.14 -14.48 -9.38
CA MET A 126 -1.31 -14.83 -8.53
C MET A 126 -2.13 -16.05 -9.00
N GLY A 127 -1.81 -16.62 -10.15
CA GLY A 127 -2.38 -17.89 -10.65
C GLY A 127 -1.39 -19.04 -10.67
N GLY A 128 -0.17 -18.87 -10.15
CA GLY A 128 0.99 -19.71 -10.45
C GLY A 128 0.93 -21.15 -9.93
N LYS A 129 0.33 -21.41 -8.77
CA LYS A 129 0.33 -22.76 -8.18
C LYS A 129 -0.55 -23.75 -8.95
N ALA A 130 -1.71 -23.35 -9.44
CA ALA A 130 -2.60 -24.22 -10.21
C ALA A 130 -2.08 -24.43 -11.64
N ARG A 131 -1.50 -23.40 -12.25
CA ARG A 131 -0.98 -23.46 -13.63
C ARG A 131 0.36 -24.17 -13.70
N LEU A 132 1.23 -23.99 -12.69
CA LEU A 132 2.48 -24.77 -12.54
C LEU A 132 2.19 -26.26 -12.39
N ARG A 133 1.10 -26.64 -11.71
CA ARG A 133 0.64 -28.03 -11.63
C ARG A 133 0.09 -28.53 -12.98
N LEU A 134 -0.56 -27.68 -13.76
CA LEU A 134 -1.02 -28.04 -15.10
C LEU A 134 0.13 -28.19 -16.10
N ASP A 135 1.07 -27.23 -16.10
CA ASP A 135 2.27 -27.26 -16.96
C ASP A 135 3.18 -28.46 -16.61
N LEU A 136 3.20 -28.87 -15.32
CA LEU A 136 3.89 -30.09 -14.88
C LEU A 136 3.21 -31.39 -15.35
N LEU A 137 1.94 -31.36 -15.69
CA LEU A 137 1.18 -32.50 -16.22
C LEU A 137 1.24 -32.59 -17.75
N GLU A 138 1.50 -31.47 -18.44
CA GLU A 138 1.54 -31.39 -19.91
C GLU A 138 2.94 -31.54 -20.52
N ASP A 139 4.01 -31.31 -19.74
CA ASP A 139 5.39 -31.31 -20.27
C ASP A 139 6.02 -32.69 -20.19
N VAL A 140 5.98 -33.44 -21.31
CA VAL A 140 6.52 -34.78 -21.49
C VAL A 140 8.07 -34.81 -21.65
N SER A 141 8.74 -33.66 -21.59
CA SER A 141 10.22 -33.60 -21.73
C SER A 141 10.92 -33.69 -20.36
N GLY A 142 11.37 -34.90 -20.02
CA GLY A 142 12.04 -35.22 -18.75
C GLY A 142 13.33 -34.46 -18.43
N LEU A 143 13.91 -33.70 -19.37
CA LEU A 143 15.14 -32.93 -19.19
C LEU A 143 14.93 -31.62 -18.39
N LYS A 144 13.78 -30.98 -18.52
CA LYS A 144 13.45 -29.77 -17.70
C LYS A 144 13.08 -30.11 -16.26
N LYS A 145 12.45 -31.28 -16.04
CA LYS A 145 12.12 -31.77 -14.70
C LYS A 145 13.36 -32.09 -13.86
N MET A 146 14.41 -32.67 -14.46
CA MET A 146 15.66 -32.99 -13.75
C MET A 146 16.41 -31.75 -13.25
N ASN A 147 16.39 -30.64 -14.00
CA ASN A 147 17.10 -29.42 -13.57
C ASN A 147 16.37 -28.65 -12.44
N VAL A 148 15.04 -28.66 -12.40
CA VAL A 148 14.25 -28.00 -11.37
C VAL A 148 14.28 -28.81 -10.05
N SER A 149 14.16 -30.13 -10.12
CA SER A 149 14.25 -31.00 -8.94
C SER A 149 15.65 -30.96 -8.29
N ASN A 150 16.73 -30.94 -9.08
CA ASN A 150 18.11 -30.82 -8.54
C ASN A 150 18.38 -29.47 -7.84
N GLU A 151 17.70 -28.39 -8.23
CA GLU A 151 17.90 -27.08 -7.64
C GLU A 151 17.11 -26.90 -6.33
N GLU A 152 15.91 -27.42 -6.27
CA GLU A 152 15.10 -27.45 -5.03
C GLU A 152 15.72 -28.40 -4.00
N GLU A 153 16.19 -29.57 -4.44
CA GLU A 153 16.96 -30.50 -3.61
C GLU A 153 18.20 -29.83 -3.00
N TYR A 154 18.98 -29.13 -3.84
CA TYR A 154 20.19 -28.42 -3.37
C TYR A 154 19.84 -27.34 -2.33
N MET A 155 18.76 -26.58 -2.54
CA MET A 155 18.34 -25.55 -1.58
C MET A 155 17.89 -26.15 -0.26
N ASN A 156 17.17 -27.27 -0.29
CA ASN A 156 16.75 -28.01 0.89
C ASN A 156 17.95 -28.59 1.66
N GLU A 157 18.91 -29.17 0.94
CA GLU A 157 20.15 -29.69 1.50
C GLU A 157 20.96 -28.59 2.21
N MET A 158 21.12 -27.43 1.58
CA MET A 158 21.81 -26.29 2.20
C MET A 158 21.05 -25.75 3.43
N GLY A 159 19.73 -25.78 3.41
CA GLY A 159 18.88 -25.46 4.58
C GLY A 159 19.15 -26.39 5.74
N GLN A 160 19.12 -27.70 5.53
CA GLN A 160 19.40 -28.71 6.55
C GLN A 160 20.84 -28.62 7.09
N MET A 161 21.82 -28.41 6.22
CA MET A 161 23.20 -28.20 6.65
C MET A 161 23.37 -26.97 7.54
N ARG A 162 22.68 -25.89 7.23
CA ARG A 162 22.65 -24.67 8.04
C ARG A 162 22.05 -24.91 9.41
N GLU A 163 20.94 -25.61 9.52
CA GLU A 163 20.32 -25.97 10.79
C GLU A 163 21.24 -26.88 11.62
N THR A 164 21.86 -27.84 10.98
CA THR A 164 22.83 -28.73 11.62
C THR A 164 24.06 -27.94 12.12
N LEU A 165 24.53 -26.94 11.38
CA LEU A 165 25.59 -26.02 11.80
C LEU A 165 25.20 -25.24 13.05
N MET A 166 24.01 -24.65 13.07
CA MET A 166 23.53 -23.88 14.22
C MET A 166 23.34 -24.78 15.45
N TYR A 167 22.80 -25.99 15.28
CA TYR A 167 22.68 -26.96 16.35
C TYR A 167 24.06 -27.38 16.91
N ALA A 168 25.03 -27.70 16.03
CA ALA A 168 26.39 -28.04 16.46
C ALA A 168 27.07 -26.85 17.19
N TRP A 169 26.86 -25.62 16.71
CA TRP A 169 27.39 -24.42 17.36
C TRP A 169 26.80 -24.21 18.75
N ASN A 170 25.50 -24.29 18.92
CA ASN A 170 24.79 -24.08 20.18
C ASN A 170 25.16 -25.18 21.24
N ASN A 171 25.42 -26.38 20.74
CA ASN A 171 25.88 -27.49 21.59
C ASN A 171 27.40 -27.51 21.85
N ASN A 172 28.09 -26.40 21.60
CA ASN A 172 29.56 -26.25 21.80
C ASN A 172 30.43 -27.20 20.95
N LYS A 173 29.89 -27.86 19.91
CA LYS A 173 30.62 -28.76 19.00
C LYS A 173 31.34 -27.96 17.90
N ARG A 174 32.31 -27.14 18.26
CA ARG A 174 32.98 -26.16 17.37
C ARG A 174 33.71 -26.79 16.18
N ILE A 175 34.30 -27.97 16.38
CA ILE A 175 35.05 -28.68 15.32
C ILE A 175 34.05 -29.26 14.31
N GLU A 176 32.90 -29.77 14.75
CA GLU A 176 31.86 -30.25 13.83
C GLU A 176 31.30 -29.07 13.00
N SER A 177 31.03 -27.92 13.63
CA SER A 177 30.63 -26.70 12.90
C SER A 177 31.65 -26.27 11.83
N LEU A 178 32.95 -26.34 12.13
CA LEU A 178 33.99 -26.03 11.16
C LEU A 178 34.03 -27.05 10.01
N LYS A 179 33.85 -28.35 10.30
CA LYS A 179 33.80 -29.39 9.26
C LYS A 179 32.65 -29.20 8.30
N LEU A 180 31.45 -28.88 8.81
CA LEU A 180 30.28 -28.58 7.98
C LEU A 180 30.52 -27.36 7.07
N ILE A 181 31.11 -26.29 7.58
CA ILE A 181 31.50 -25.13 6.75
C ILE A 181 32.51 -25.53 5.67
N VAL A 182 33.51 -26.34 5.95
CA VAL A 182 34.50 -26.81 4.97
C VAL A 182 33.81 -27.61 3.87
N GLU A 183 32.90 -28.49 4.21
CA GLU A 183 32.12 -29.30 3.26
C GLU A 183 31.27 -28.42 2.34
N MET A 184 30.49 -27.49 2.92
CA MET A 184 29.68 -26.53 2.14
C MET A 184 30.53 -25.70 1.18
N VAL A 185 31.66 -25.15 1.65
CA VAL A 185 32.55 -24.34 0.82
C VAL A 185 33.21 -25.17 -0.26
N SER A 186 33.63 -26.41 0.02
CA SER A 186 34.26 -27.24 -0.98
C SER A 186 33.33 -27.54 -2.17
N SER A 187 32.00 -27.53 -1.95
CA SER A 187 31.02 -27.66 -3.04
C SER A 187 31.06 -26.48 -4.05
N LEU A 188 31.53 -25.28 -3.63
CA LEU A 188 31.74 -24.15 -4.54
C LEU A 188 32.98 -24.25 -5.40
N SER A 189 33.87 -25.18 -5.14
CA SER A 189 35.13 -25.30 -5.90
C SER A 189 34.90 -25.77 -7.35
N SER A 190 33.74 -26.34 -7.67
CA SER A 190 33.32 -26.83 -8.97
C SER A 190 32.02 -26.17 -9.46
N LEU A 191 31.82 -26.14 -10.78
CA LEU A 191 30.61 -25.47 -11.36
C LEU A 191 29.34 -26.35 -11.35
N GLY A 192 29.42 -27.58 -10.83
CA GLY A 192 28.29 -28.51 -10.87
C GLY A 192 27.75 -28.77 -12.28
N SER A 193 26.47 -29.14 -12.39
CA SER A 193 25.81 -29.44 -13.67
C SER A 193 25.40 -28.20 -14.46
N SER A 194 25.28 -27.06 -13.84
CA SER A 194 24.79 -25.82 -14.47
C SER A 194 25.59 -24.60 -14.01
N PRO A 195 26.46 -24.03 -14.87
CA PRO A 195 27.17 -22.77 -14.54
C PRO A 195 26.25 -21.57 -14.21
N SER A 196 25.05 -21.56 -14.77
CA SER A 196 24.04 -20.52 -14.52
C SER A 196 23.49 -20.51 -13.09
N PHE A 197 23.58 -21.63 -12.40
CA PHE A 197 23.13 -21.75 -11.00
C PHE A 197 24.20 -21.32 -9.99
N TYR A 198 25.45 -21.20 -10.39
CA TYR A 198 26.58 -20.88 -9.51
C TYR A 198 26.37 -19.57 -8.68
N PRO A 199 25.85 -18.46 -9.24
CA PRO A 199 25.57 -17.25 -8.43
C PRO A 199 24.63 -17.50 -7.24
N VAL A 200 23.63 -18.36 -7.41
CA VAL A 200 22.67 -18.74 -6.35
C VAL A 200 23.37 -19.59 -5.29
N GLN A 201 24.13 -20.61 -5.70
CA GLN A 201 24.93 -21.45 -4.79
C GLN A 201 25.89 -20.60 -3.97
N PHE A 202 26.64 -19.73 -4.63
CA PHE A 202 27.54 -18.79 -3.97
C PHE A 202 26.82 -17.88 -2.98
N SER A 203 25.66 -17.34 -3.36
CA SER A 203 24.86 -16.45 -2.50
C SER A 203 24.42 -17.15 -1.21
N LEU A 204 23.95 -18.38 -1.29
CA LEU A 204 23.52 -19.18 -0.14
C LEU A 204 24.70 -19.53 0.78
N ILE A 205 25.77 -20.10 0.21
CA ILE A 205 26.93 -20.55 0.99
C ILE A 205 27.65 -19.36 1.62
N SER A 206 27.85 -18.25 0.88
CA SER A 206 28.48 -17.05 1.44
C SER A 206 27.76 -16.52 2.67
N GLN A 207 26.41 -16.60 2.71
CA GLN A 207 25.64 -16.20 3.88
C GLN A 207 25.90 -17.10 5.09
N VAL A 208 26.00 -18.41 4.87
CA VAL A 208 26.30 -19.35 5.96
C VAL A 208 27.71 -19.13 6.52
N ILE A 209 28.67 -18.87 5.63
CA ILE A 209 30.06 -18.55 6.03
C ILE A 209 30.11 -17.24 6.81
N ASP A 210 29.37 -16.22 6.39
CA ASP A 210 29.26 -14.94 7.10
C ASP A 210 28.68 -15.10 8.49
N THR A 211 27.62 -15.95 8.61
CA THR A 211 27.02 -16.30 9.91
C THR A 211 28.05 -16.98 10.80
N PHE A 212 28.79 -17.96 10.27
CA PHE A 212 29.83 -18.65 11.02
C PHE A 212 30.93 -17.71 11.50
N GLY A 213 31.47 -16.85 10.61
CA GLY A 213 32.45 -15.84 10.99
C GLY A 213 31.90 -14.85 12.03
N GLY A 214 30.59 -14.51 11.96
CA GLY A 214 29.87 -13.73 12.97
C GLY A 214 29.83 -14.40 14.33
N LEU A 215 29.45 -15.66 14.36
CA LEU A 215 29.39 -16.46 15.60
C LEU A 215 30.75 -16.58 16.29
N VAL A 216 31.83 -16.76 15.52
CA VAL A 216 33.19 -16.76 16.06
C VAL A 216 33.54 -15.40 16.65
N TYR A 217 33.27 -14.31 15.93
CA TYR A 217 33.53 -12.95 16.39
C TYR A 217 32.75 -12.61 17.67
N GLU A 218 31.45 -12.89 17.71
CA GLU A 218 30.60 -12.65 18.89
C GLU A 218 31.05 -13.47 20.10
N ARG A 219 31.48 -14.71 19.89
CA ARG A 219 32.04 -15.51 20.96
C ARG A 219 33.29 -14.86 21.56
N LEU A 220 34.24 -14.41 20.73
CA LEU A 220 35.45 -13.72 21.19
C LEU A 220 35.09 -12.42 21.93
N LEU A 221 34.11 -11.67 21.42
CA LEU A 221 33.62 -10.46 22.04
C LEU A 221 32.99 -10.74 23.43
N ASN A 222 32.14 -11.75 23.51
CA ASN A 222 31.49 -12.14 24.77
C ASN A 222 32.48 -12.64 25.81
N MET A 223 33.47 -13.45 25.40
CA MET A 223 34.55 -13.87 26.28
C MET A 223 35.38 -12.68 26.76
N SER A 224 35.70 -11.70 25.89
CA SER A 224 36.40 -10.49 26.27
C SER A 224 35.58 -9.65 27.25
N ASN A 225 34.30 -9.50 27.03
CA ASN A 225 33.42 -8.74 27.93
C ASN A 225 33.28 -9.41 29.30
N GLN A 226 33.15 -10.75 29.34
CA GLN A 226 33.06 -11.50 30.60
C GLN A 226 34.34 -11.38 31.43
N ASP A 227 35.51 -11.55 30.80
CA ASP A 227 36.80 -11.44 31.45
C ASP A 227 37.07 -10.00 31.97
N ARG A 228 36.72 -8.98 31.22
CA ARG A 228 36.85 -7.56 31.62
C ARG A 228 35.91 -7.19 32.75
N ILE A 229 34.65 -7.64 32.69
CA ILE A 229 33.66 -7.42 33.77
C ILE A 229 34.11 -8.10 35.04
N SER A 230 34.69 -9.34 35.00
CA SER A 230 35.22 -10.03 36.17
C SER A 230 36.42 -9.29 36.80
N ARG A 231 37.16 -8.47 36.03
CA ARG A 231 38.26 -7.62 36.51
C ARG A 231 37.80 -6.23 36.97
N GLY A 232 36.50 -5.94 36.91
CA GLY A 232 35.95 -4.61 37.22
C GLY A 232 36.09 -3.55 36.11
N GLU A 233 36.54 -3.98 34.93
CA GLU A 233 36.61 -3.14 33.74
C GLU A 233 35.29 -3.17 32.96
N GLY A 234 34.89 -2.08 32.36
CA GLY A 234 33.65 -2.05 31.53
C GLY A 234 33.74 -2.95 30.29
N LYS A 235 32.61 -3.13 29.58
CA LYS A 235 32.57 -3.84 28.29
C LYS A 235 33.53 -3.19 27.27
N LEU A 236 34.01 -3.99 26.30
CA LEU A 236 34.82 -3.47 25.19
C LEU A 236 34.06 -2.40 24.42
N PRO A 237 34.66 -1.23 24.13
CA PRO A 237 34.08 -0.22 23.28
C PRO A 237 33.93 -0.75 21.83
N SER A 238 33.02 -0.21 21.06
CA SER A 238 32.84 -0.58 19.63
C SER A 238 34.11 -0.40 18.78
N SER A 239 34.97 0.56 19.17
CA SER A 239 36.28 0.88 18.54
C SER A 239 37.47 0.39 19.35
N PHE A 240 37.40 -0.82 19.89
CA PHE A 240 38.51 -1.38 20.71
C PHE A 240 39.77 -1.67 19.90
N THR A 241 40.91 -1.65 20.57
CA THR A 241 42.20 -2.07 20.05
C THR A 241 42.68 -3.36 20.73
N SER A 242 43.62 -4.07 20.10
CA SER A 242 44.16 -5.35 20.61
C SER A 242 44.74 -5.24 22.04
N ASN A 243 45.21 -4.06 22.46
CA ASN A 243 45.74 -3.84 23.82
C ASN A 243 44.64 -3.93 24.92
N GLN A 244 43.37 -3.70 24.54
CA GLN A 244 42.25 -3.76 25.46
C GLN A 244 41.65 -5.18 25.57
N VAL A 245 42.15 -6.11 24.75
CA VAL A 245 41.66 -7.49 24.69
C VAL A 245 42.46 -8.37 25.68
N PRO A 246 41.79 -9.14 26.52
CA PRO A 246 42.47 -10.08 27.44
C PRO A 246 43.32 -11.12 26.71
N ASP A 247 44.46 -11.48 27.29
CA ASP A 247 45.36 -12.45 26.66
C ASP A 247 44.77 -13.85 26.52
N SER A 248 43.90 -14.23 27.41
CA SER A 248 43.11 -15.48 27.29
C SER A 248 42.31 -15.54 25.97
N VAL A 249 41.71 -14.42 25.58
CA VAL A 249 40.93 -14.33 24.35
C VAL A 249 41.82 -14.26 23.11
N LYS A 250 43.00 -13.60 23.21
CA LYS A 250 44.01 -13.60 22.11
C LYS A 250 44.49 -15.02 21.79
N VAL A 251 44.67 -15.87 22.81
CA VAL A 251 45.01 -17.28 22.59
C VAL A 251 43.92 -18.03 21.87
N VAL A 252 42.66 -17.83 22.25
CA VAL A 252 41.49 -18.45 21.55
C VAL A 252 41.41 -17.94 20.10
N ALA A 253 41.61 -16.66 19.88
CA ALA A 253 41.61 -16.08 18.54
C ALA A 253 42.71 -16.70 17.67
N LYS A 254 43.95 -16.78 18.18
CA LYS A 254 45.08 -17.45 17.48
C LYS A 254 44.76 -18.90 17.16
N ASN A 255 44.13 -19.63 18.06
CA ASN A 255 43.73 -21.03 17.82
C ASN A 255 42.74 -21.19 16.66
N TRP A 256 41.84 -20.22 16.43
CA TRP A 256 40.99 -20.23 15.27
C TRP A 256 41.77 -20.09 13.96
N PHE A 257 42.78 -19.21 13.89
CA PHE A 257 43.63 -19.06 12.72
C PHE A 257 44.53 -20.28 12.47
N ILE A 258 45.06 -20.91 13.54
CA ILE A 258 45.81 -22.17 13.41
C ILE A 258 44.91 -23.30 12.86
N LYS A 259 43.67 -23.41 13.34
CA LYS A 259 42.70 -24.41 12.84
C LYS A 259 42.30 -24.13 11.40
N SER A 260 42.10 -22.87 11.01
CA SER A 260 41.80 -22.52 9.63
C SER A 260 42.97 -22.84 8.68
N SER A 261 44.22 -22.60 9.13
CA SER A 261 45.41 -22.95 8.34
C SER A 261 45.63 -24.47 8.15
N ALA A 262 45.12 -25.27 9.09
CA ALA A 262 45.20 -26.74 9.04
C ALA A 262 44.15 -27.39 8.13
N ILE A 263 43.22 -26.60 7.52
CA ILE A 263 42.26 -27.16 6.56
C ILE A 263 42.97 -27.65 5.32
N PRO A 264 42.81 -28.96 4.95
CA PRO A 264 43.53 -29.56 3.83
C PRO A 264 43.19 -28.95 2.46
N ASP A 265 41.87 -28.71 2.25
CA ASP A 265 41.37 -28.07 1.02
C ASP A 265 41.78 -26.60 0.94
N PRO A 266 42.64 -26.19 -0.01
CA PRO A 266 43.10 -24.81 -0.13
C PRO A 266 41.98 -23.84 -0.46
N PHE A 267 40.94 -24.29 -1.17
CA PHE A 267 39.79 -23.46 -1.50
C PHE A 267 38.92 -23.16 -0.26
N ALA A 268 38.56 -24.20 0.48
CA ALA A 268 37.82 -24.04 1.73
C ALA A 268 38.62 -23.23 2.78
N ARG A 269 39.92 -23.46 2.87
CA ARG A 269 40.84 -22.71 3.70
C ARG A 269 40.80 -21.23 3.39
N LEU A 270 40.82 -20.87 2.09
CA LEU A 270 40.75 -19.46 1.65
C LEU A 270 39.45 -18.80 2.16
N TYR A 271 38.29 -19.39 1.91
CA TYR A 271 37.00 -18.80 2.34
C TYR A 271 36.87 -18.68 3.86
N VAL A 272 37.25 -19.73 4.61
CA VAL A 272 37.20 -19.69 6.07
C VAL A 272 38.15 -18.62 6.59
N THR A 273 39.35 -18.48 6.01
CA THR A 273 40.31 -17.43 6.42
C THR A 273 39.76 -16.04 6.14
N ILE A 274 39.11 -15.81 4.96
CA ILE A 274 38.45 -14.54 4.63
C ILE A 274 37.37 -14.22 5.67
N ALA A 275 36.48 -15.17 6.01
CA ALA A 275 35.40 -14.94 6.98
C ALA A 275 35.91 -14.65 8.40
N LEU A 276 37.05 -15.22 8.79
CA LEU A 276 37.67 -15.00 10.09
C LEU A 276 38.55 -13.74 10.16
N THR A 277 38.81 -13.06 9.04
CA THR A 277 39.70 -11.89 9.01
C THR A 277 39.24 -10.77 9.95
N LYS A 278 37.92 -10.59 10.12
CA LYS A 278 37.37 -9.65 11.14
C LYS A 278 37.79 -9.95 12.58
N CYS A 279 38.11 -11.22 12.89
CA CYS A 279 38.58 -11.64 14.20
C CYS A 279 40.07 -11.25 14.42
N GLN A 280 40.79 -10.85 13.38
CA GLN A 280 42.18 -10.35 13.53
C GLN A 280 42.25 -9.09 14.38
N ARG A 281 41.19 -8.33 14.48
CA ARG A 281 41.09 -7.15 15.34
C ARG A 281 41.35 -7.45 16.82
N PHE A 282 41.14 -8.69 17.26
CA PHE A 282 41.46 -9.13 18.64
C PHE A 282 42.96 -9.37 18.84
N LEU A 283 43.73 -9.57 17.76
CA LEU A 283 45.15 -9.89 17.84
C LEU A 283 46.05 -8.69 17.57
N ASP A 284 46.06 -8.21 16.35
CA ASP A 284 46.83 -7.04 15.93
C ASP A 284 46.25 -6.51 14.59
N SER A 285 46.01 -5.20 14.51
CA SER A 285 45.54 -4.53 13.33
C SER A 285 46.64 -4.14 12.33
N SER A 286 47.91 -4.11 12.76
CA SER A 286 49.02 -3.64 11.92
C SER A 286 49.40 -4.60 10.79
N SER A 287 49.05 -5.89 10.89
CA SER A 287 49.35 -6.92 9.87
C SER A 287 48.23 -7.17 8.83
N LEU A 288 47.12 -6.46 8.89
CA LEU A 288 45.95 -6.73 8.06
C LEU A 288 46.23 -6.57 6.56
N ASN A 289 46.91 -5.50 6.13
CA ASN A 289 47.21 -5.25 4.73
C ASN A 289 48.08 -6.36 4.09
N GLY A 290 49.09 -6.88 4.83
CA GLY A 290 49.89 -8.00 4.36
C GLY A 290 49.06 -9.28 4.17
N GLN A 291 48.13 -9.55 5.06
CA GLN A 291 47.22 -10.69 4.97
C GLN A 291 46.26 -10.55 3.77
N TRP A 292 45.66 -9.36 3.56
CA TRP A 292 44.80 -9.10 2.40
C TRP A 292 45.54 -9.33 1.07
N MET A 293 46.81 -8.87 0.95
CA MET A 293 47.61 -9.07 -0.26
C MET A 293 47.96 -10.52 -0.50
N ASN A 294 48.20 -11.32 0.54
CA ASN A 294 48.39 -12.75 0.45
C ASN A 294 47.10 -13.45 -0.01
N LEU A 295 45.95 -13.08 0.52
CA LEU A 295 44.64 -13.63 0.10
C LEU A 295 44.32 -13.29 -1.37
N CYS A 296 44.64 -12.06 -1.81
CA CYS A 296 44.54 -11.69 -3.23
C CYS A 296 45.40 -12.60 -4.12
N SER A 297 46.65 -12.87 -3.70
CA SER A 297 47.54 -13.75 -4.46
C SER A 297 47.01 -15.18 -4.54
N LEU A 298 46.39 -15.70 -3.48
CA LEU A 298 45.71 -16.98 -3.48
C LEU A 298 44.48 -17.02 -4.40
N CYS A 299 43.71 -15.94 -4.47
CA CYS A 299 42.56 -15.81 -5.39
C CYS A 299 43.02 -15.93 -6.86
N SER A 300 44.23 -15.45 -7.19
CA SER A 300 44.78 -15.54 -8.56
C SER A 300 45.15 -16.94 -8.99
N THR A 301 45.28 -17.90 -8.05
CA THR A 301 45.59 -19.31 -8.36
C THR A 301 44.35 -20.11 -8.79
N ILE A 302 43.13 -19.57 -8.63
CA ILE A 302 41.89 -20.26 -8.98
C ILE A 302 41.76 -20.33 -10.52
N ASN A 303 41.68 -21.53 -11.06
CA ASN A 303 41.69 -21.74 -12.52
C ASN A 303 40.30 -21.55 -13.17
N ILE A 304 39.22 -21.82 -12.46
CA ILE A 304 37.85 -21.73 -12.98
C ILE A 304 37.39 -20.25 -12.93
N PRO A 305 37.15 -19.59 -14.10
CA PRO A 305 36.95 -18.17 -14.16
C PRO A 305 35.74 -17.68 -13.37
N ILE A 306 34.60 -18.40 -13.38
CA ILE A 306 33.39 -18.06 -12.63
C ILE A 306 33.69 -18.13 -11.12
N VAL A 307 34.25 -19.23 -10.66
CA VAL A 307 34.63 -19.41 -9.24
C VAL A 307 35.58 -18.31 -8.79
N ALA A 308 36.61 -18.02 -9.63
CA ALA A 308 37.57 -16.96 -9.34
C ALA A 308 36.91 -15.54 -9.22
N ALA A 309 35.90 -15.26 -10.06
CA ALA A 309 35.19 -14.00 -10.04
C ALA A 309 34.42 -13.80 -8.72
N PHE A 310 33.66 -14.81 -8.32
CA PHE A 310 32.87 -14.74 -7.08
C PHE A 310 33.74 -14.81 -5.83
N THR A 311 34.87 -15.53 -5.86
CA THR A 311 35.85 -15.50 -4.74
C THR A 311 36.46 -14.11 -4.57
N ARG A 312 36.81 -13.42 -5.67
CA ARG A 312 37.28 -12.01 -5.61
C ARG A 312 36.22 -11.08 -5.05
N ALA A 313 34.93 -11.27 -5.44
CA ALA A 313 33.84 -10.47 -4.90
C ALA A 313 33.67 -10.66 -3.39
N TYR A 314 33.77 -11.92 -2.91
CA TYR A 314 33.71 -12.23 -1.49
C TYR A 314 34.85 -11.63 -0.69
N LEU A 315 36.09 -11.76 -1.18
CA LEU A 315 37.25 -11.12 -0.57
C LEU A 315 37.13 -9.59 -0.53
N SER A 316 36.71 -8.98 -1.63
CA SER A 316 36.46 -7.57 -1.73
C SER A 316 35.40 -7.07 -0.73
N LYS A 317 34.35 -7.87 -0.50
CA LYS A 317 33.32 -7.57 0.48
C LYS A 317 33.88 -7.46 1.89
N GLU A 318 34.63 -8.46 2.33
CA GLU A 318 35.21 -8.46 3.67
C GLU A 318 36.25 -7.35 3.86
N ALA A 319 37.06 -7.08 2.81
CA ALA A 319 38.02 -5.97 2.82
C ALA A 319 37.29 -4.61 2.92
N MET A 320 36.21 -4.39 2.15
CA MET A 320 35.42 -3.16 2.17
C MET A 320 34.80 -2.89 3.53
N TYR A 321 34.29 -3.91 4.20
CA TYR A 321 33.70 -3.77 5.54
C TYR A 321 34.75 -3.68 6.66
N SER A 322 35.99 -4.11 6.39
CA SER A 322 37.10 -3.97 7.34
C SER A 322 37.64 -2.54 7.34
N ASP A 323 37.97 -2.00 6.17
CA ASP A 323 38.45 -0.63 5.97
C ASP A 323 37.91 -0.06 4.65
N PRO A 324 36.82 0.73 4.68
CA PRO A 324 36.26 1.35 3.47
C PRO A 324 37.18 2.39 2.81
N SER A 325 38.20 2.90 3.51
CA SER A 325 39.14 3.90 2.99
C SER A 325 40.26 3.30 2.17
N ASP A 326 40.67 2.06 2.45
CA ASP A 326 41.74 1.36 1.72
C ASP A 326 41.21 0.65 0.46
N ARG A 327 41.59 1.15 -0.70
CA ARG A 327 41.24 0.60 -2.01
C ARG A 327 42.32 -0.28 -2.63
N SER A 328 43.45 -0.43 -1.99
CA SER A 328 44.60 -1.16 -2.53
C SER A 328 44.26 -2.63 -2.86
N VAL A 329 43.49 -3.29 -2.00
CA VAL A 329 43.00 -4.66 -2.18
C VAL A 329 42.08 -4.76 -3.41
N HIS A 330 41.13 -3.84 -3.53
CA HIS A 330 40.15 -3.84 -4.64
C HIS A 330 40.84 -3.60 -5.98
N TRP A 331 41.79 -2.66 -6.04
CA TRP A 331 42.61 -2.40 -7.23
C TRP A 331 43.44 -3.61 -7.62
N LYS A 332 44.07 -4.28 -6.66
CA LYS A 332 44.84 -5.52 -6.91
C LYS A 332 43.94 -6.59 -7.53
N LEU A 333 42.76 -6.83 -6.98
CA LEU A 333 41.81 -7.83 -7.49
C LEU A 333 41.30 -7.51 -8.90
N VAL A 334 41.00 -6.24 -9.20
CA VAL A 334 40.57 -5.83 -10.55
C VAL A 334 41.70 -5.98 -11.55
N ASN A 335 42.89 -5.50 -11.22
CA ASN A 335 44.06 -5.59 -12.11
C ASN A 335 44.41 -7.05 -12.42
N ASP A 336 44.45 -7.91 -11.38
CA ASP A 336 44.67 -9.35 -11.57
C ASP A 336 43.58 -10.00 -12.44
N TRP A 337 42.33 -9.59 -12.30
CA TRP A 337 41.27 -10.10 -13.18
C TRP A 337 41.44 -9.63 -14.60
N MET A 338 41.71 -8.34 -14.84
CA MET A 338 41.86 -7.77 -16.18
C MET A 338 43.11 -8.26 -16.94
N GLN A 339 44.16 -8.61 -16.20
CA GLN A 339 45.36 -9.21 -16.81
C GLN A 339 45.15 -10.67 -17.22
N ASN A 340 44.38 -11.43 -16.43
CA ASN A 340 44.13 -12.87 -16.62
C ASN A 340 42.72 -13.15 -17.16
N LEU A 341 42.21 -12.28 -18.03
CA LEU A 341 40.85 -12.39 -18.56
C LEU A 341 40.74 -13.66 -19.44
N LYS A 342 39.91 -14.62 -18.97
CA LYS A 342 39.56 -15.83 -19.73
C LYS A 342 38.14 -15.69 -20.29
N PRO A 343 37.83 -16.38 -21.43
CA PRO A 343 36.45 -16.38 -21.97
C PRO A 343 35.45 -16.90 -20.93
N VAL A 344 34.42 -16.11 -20.63
CA VAL A 344 33.37 -16.44 -19.65
C VAL A 344 32.06 -15.95 -20.18
N GLN A 345 30.97 -16.57 -19.76
CA GLN A 345 29.63 -16.05 -19.99
C GLN A 345 29.44 -14.75 -19.18
N GLU A 346 29.34 -13.64 -19.90
CA GLU A 346 29.37 -12.29 -19.34
C GLU A 346 28.31 -12.04 -18.26
N TRP A 347 27.08 -12.49 -18.52
CA TRP A 347 25.96 -12.27 -17.61
C TRP A 347 26.10 -13.00 -16.26
N ILE A 348 26.83 -14.12 -16.19
CA ILE A 348 27.05 -14.87 -14.94
C ILE A 348 28.01 -14.10 -14.02
N VAL A 349 29.08 -13.57 -14.55
CA VAL A 349 30.13 -12.88 -13.75
C VAL A 349 29.86 -11.38 -13.54
N SER A 350 28.94 -10.80 -14.31
CA SER A 350 28.60 -9.38 -14.24
C SER A 350 28.32 -8.89 -12.82
N PRO A 351 27.51 -9.58 -11.99
CA PRO A 351 27.24 -9.11 -10.61
C PRO A 351 28.50 -9.10 -9.73
N ALA A 352 29.37 -10.08 -9.86
CA ALA A 352 30.63 -10.15 -9.11
C ALA A 352 31.59 -9.01 -9.50
N LEU A 353 31.66 -8.73 -10.80
CA LEU A 353 32.48 -7.64 -11.34
C LEU A 353 31.88 -6.27 -10.94
N GLU A 354 30.56 -6.12 -11.02
CA GLU A 354 29.86 -4.90 -10.59
C GLU A 354 30.14 -4.56 -9.12
N TRP A 355 30.07 -5.57 -8.24
CA TRP A 355 30.44 -5.38 -6.83
C TRP A 355 31.88 -4.92 -6.64
N LEU A 356 32.81 -5.60 -7.27
CA LEU A 356 34.23 -5.28 -7.16
C LEU A 356 34.54 -3.86 -7.66
N LEU A 357 33.94 -3.46 -8.79
CA LEU A 357 34.07 -2.13 -9.35
C LEU A 357 33.37 -1.06 -8.46
N SER A 358 32.27 -1.40 -7.82
CA SER A 358 31.63 -0.51 -6.83
C SER A 358 32.53 -0.24 -5.63
N CYS A 359 33.26 -1.26 -5.15
CA CYS A 359 34.24 -1.07 -4.08
C CYS A 359 35.42 -0.17 -4.50
N VAL A 360 35.90 -0.30 -5.74
CA VAL A 360 36.95 0.58 -6.27
C VAL A 360 36.47 2.02 -6.45
N SER A 361 35.23 2.20 -6.94
CA SER A 361 34.68 3.52 -7.26
C SER A 361 34.08 4.25 -6.03
N TYR A 362 34.06 3.62 -4.87
CA TYR A 362 33.53 4.23 -3.65
C TYR A 362 34.28 5.52 -3.28
N GLN A 363 33.54 6.60 -3.06
CA GLN A 363 34.05 7.95 -2.74
C GLN A 363 35.01 8.54 -3.78
N CYS A 364 35.09 8.01 -5.02
CA CYS A 364 35.84 8.66 -6.09
C CYS A 364 35.15 9.94 -6.54
N SER A 365 35.90 10.98 -6.74
CA SER A 365 35.41 12.28 -7.22
C SER A 365 36.06 12.71 -8.52
N SER A 366 37.34 12.34 -8.77
CA SER A 366 38.06 12.74 -9.95
C SER A 366 38.14 11.62 -11.02
N ARG A 367 38.38 12.03 -12.28
CA ARG A 367 38.59 11.09 -13.37
C ARG A 367 39.89 10.31 -13.22
N GLU A 368 40.91 10.97 -12.68
CA GLU A 368 42.26 10.39 -12.50
C GLU A 368 42.22 9.19 -11.57
N ASP A 369 41.34 9.22 -10.56
CA ASP A 369 41.16 8.11 -9.61
C ASP A 369 40.79 6.80 -10.30
N LEU A 370 40.06 6.86 -11.42
CA LEU A 370 39.51 5.71 -12.15
C LEU A 370 40.08 5.61 -13.59
N ALA A 371 41.19 6.33 -13.92
CA ALA A 371 41.78 6.36 -15.27
C ALA A 371 41.99 4.94 -15.87
N PRO A 372 42.56 3.95 -15.15
CA PRO A 372 42.77 2.61 -15.70
C PRO A 372 41.46 1.92 -16.08
N LEU A 373 40.34 2.17 -15.34
CA LEU A 373 39.05 1.59 -15.63
C LEU A 373 38.45 2.19 -16.91
N TRP A 374 38.64 3.52 -17.13
CA TRP A 374 38.23 4.14 -18.37
C TRP A 374 39.00 3.59 -19.58
N GLU A 375 40.28 3.26 -19.45
CA GLU A 375 41.09 2.62 -20.49
C GLU A 375 40.56 1.21 -20.79
N TYR A 376 40.24 0.41 -19.78
CA TYR A 376 39.67 -0.90 -19.99
C TYR A 376 38.33 -0.86 -20.73
N SER A 377 37.52 0.18 -20.50
CA SER A 377 36.23 0.37 -21.17
C SER A 377 36.35 0.68 -22.66
N THR A 378 37.48 1.21 -23.12
CA THR A 378 37.75 1.51 -24.53
C THR A 378 38.45 0.38 -25.27
N HIS A 379 39.03 -0.60 -24.53
CA HIS A 379 39.82 -1.68 -25.13
C HIS A 379 38.90 -2.70 -25.83
N PRO A 380 39.09 -3.01 -27.13
CA PRO A 380 38.20 -3.87 -27.93
C PRO A 380 37.84 -5.20 -27.28
N ASN A 381 38.83 -5.93 -26.75
CA ASN A 381 38.64 -7.27 -26.21
C ASN A 381 38.08 -7.28 -24.76
N LYS A 382 38.20 -6.18 -24.01
CA LYS A 382 37.82 -6.10 -22.60
C LYS A 382 36.45 -5.38 -22.43
N ARG A 383 36.13 -4.48 -23.35
CA ARG A 383 34.93 -3.64 -23.30
C ARG A 383 33.65 -4.44 -23.08
N ARG A 384 33.46 -5.51 -23.82
CA ARG A 384 32.22 -6.28 -23.80
C ARG A 384 31.87 -6.84 -22.42
N LEU A 385 32.86 -7.39 -21.72
CA LEU A 385 32.64 -7.88 -20.34
C LEU A 385 32.58 -6.74 -19.31
N PHE A 386 33.31 -5.66 -19.57
CA PHE A 386 33.66 -4.68 -18.54
C PHE A 386 32.72 -3.47 -18.51
N LEU A 387 32.29 -2.96 -19.69
CA LEU A 387 31.61 -1.65 -19.77
C LEU A 387 30.30 -1.59 -19.00
N LEU A 388 29.43 -2.57 -19.17
CA LEU A 388 28.13 -2.59 -18.49
C LEU A 388 28.26 -2.67 -16.96
N PRO A 389 29.02 -3.64 -16.37
CA PRO A 389 29.26 -3.66 -14.94
C PRO A 389 29.92 -2.37 -14.42
N PHE A 390 30.82 -1.77 -15.20
CA PHE A 390 31.48 -0.51 -14.83
C PHE A 390 30.48 0.66 -14.74
N LEU A 391 29.64 0.86 -15.76
CA LEU A 391 28.62 1.90 -15.73
C LEU A 391 27.62 1.72 -14.57
N ARG A 392 27.27 0.48 -14.23
CA ARG A 392 26.36 0.17 -13.10
C ARG A 392 27.01 0.38 -11.73
N ALA A 393 28.33 0.16 -11.66
CA ALA A 393 29.09 0.28 -10.42
C ALA A 393 29.44 1.71 -10.05
N LEU A 394 29.47 2.64 -11.01
CA LEU A 394 29.81 4.02 -10.76
C LEU A 394 28.76 4.73 -9.91
N PRO A 395 29.17 5.53 -8.90
CA PRO A 395 28.22 6.37 -8.18
C PRO A 395 27.49 7.32 -9.14
N PRO A 396 26.16 7.49 -8.98
CA PRO A 396 25.36 8.32 -9.89
C PRO A 396 25.89 9.75 -10.02
N SER A 397 26.37 10.34 -8.94
CA SER A 397 26.97 11.70 -8.94
C SER A 397 28.26 11.77 -9.74
N TYR A 398 29.13 10.76 -9.62
CA TYR A 398 30.36 10.67 -10.40
C TYR A 398 30.07 10.48 -11.89
N LEU A 399 29.16 9.56 -12.25
CA LEU A 399 28.79 9.32 -13.66
C LEU A 399 28.18 10.59 -14.29
N ALA A 400 27.39 11.34 -13.54
CA ALA A 400 26.81 12.61 -14.00
C ALA A 400 27.88 13.67 -14.33
N THR A 401 28.97 13.73 -13.59
CA THR A 401 30.10 14.63 -13.90
C THR A 401 30.88 14.20 -15.15
N GLN A 402 31.02 12.89 -15.37
CA GLN A 402 31.76 12.31 -16.48
C GLN A 402 30.87 11.89 -17.66
N ILE A 403 29.63 12.34 -17.69
CA ILE A 403 28.59 11.85 -18.61
C ILE A 403 28.94 12.02 -20.09
N MET A 404 29.63 13.08 -20.44
CA MET A 404 30.02 13.35 -21.82
C MET A 404 31.08 12.35 -22.33
N GLU A 405 32.04 11.97 -21.49
CA GLU A 405 33.04 10.95 -21.79
C GLU A 405 32.40 9.56 -21.86
N ALA A 406 31.57 9.22 -20.87
CA ALA A 406 30.81 7.99 -20.88
C ALA A 406 29.97 7.84 -22.17
N THR A 407 29.31 8.94 -22.58
CA THR A 407 28.52 8.95 -23.83
C THR A 407 29.39 8.73 -25.07
N LYS A 408 30.57 9.32 -25.16
CA LYS A 408 31.51 9.06 -26.28
C LYS A 408 31.93 7.61 -26.36
N ILE A 409 32.16 6.97 -25.23
CA ILE A 409 32.58 5.56 -25.15
C ILE A 409 31.41 4.63 -25.52
N VAL A 410 30.24 4.84 -24.92
CA VAL A 410 29.05 3.98 -25.14
C VAL A 410 28.52 4.13 -26.56
N CYS A 411 28.33 5.37 -27.03
CA CYS A 411 27.79 5.68 -28.36
C CYS A 411 28.83 5.73 -29.48
N ASN A 412 30.01 5.14 -29.27
CA ASN A 412 31.08 5.13 -30.30
C ASN A 412 30.58 4.36 -31.56
N PRO A 413 30.69 4.98 -32.75
CA PRO A 413 30.25 4.37 -34.01
C PRO A 413 30.94 3.05 -34.35
N SER A 414 32.16 2.82 -33.82
CA SER A 414 32.95 1.60 -34.07
C SER A 414 32.38 0.38 -33.34
N PHE A 415 31.48 0.56 -32.38
CA PHE A 415 30.91 -0.52 -31.58
C PHE A 415 29.39 -0.36 -31.50
N SER A 416 28.64 -1.47 -31.63
CA SER A 416 27.19 -1.47 -31.38
C SER A 416 26.94 -1.49 -29.87
N PRO A 417 26.35 -0.46 -29.25
CA PRO A 417 26.00 -0.48 -27.85
C PRO A 417 24.84 -1.44 -27.63
N THR A 418 24.80 -2.08 -26.46
CA THR A 418 23.65 -2.87 -26.02
C THR A 418 22.59 -2.01 -25.38
N GLY A 419 21.32 -2.48 -25.37
CA GLY A 419 20.21 -1.78 -24.69
C GLY A 419 20.50 -1.52 -23.22
N SER A 420 21.10 -2.50 -22.54
CA SER A 420 21.52 -2.41 -21.13
C SER A 420 22.59 -1.34 -20.87
N GLU A 421 23.57 -1.19 -21.78
CA GLU A 421 24.59 -0.13 -21.66
C GLU A 421 23.98 1.26 -21.78
N LEU A 422 23.08 1.46 -22.77
CA LEU A 422 22.36 2.72 -22.93
C LEU A 422 21.48 3.04 -21.73
N LYS A 423 20.79 2.05 -21.18
CA LYS A 423 20.01 2.18 -19.96
C LYS A 423 20.85 2.59 -18.75
N ALA A 424 22.00 1.95 -18.55
CA ALA A 424 22.90 2.22 -17.45
C ALA A 424 23.48 3.64 -17.54
N LEU A 425 23.79 4.13 -18.74
CA LEU A 425 24.28 5.49 -18.98
C LEU A 425 23.23 6.57 -18.63
N ILE A 426 21.95 6.35 -18.94
CA ILE A 426 20.88 7.34 -18.78
C ILE A 426 20.37 7.42 -17.34
N LYS A 427 20.26 6.28 -16.67
CA LYS A 427 19.61 6.17 -15.37
C LYS A 427 20.04 7.23 -14.34
N PRO A 428 21.33 7.57 -14.18
CA PRO A 428 21.78 8.60 -13.25
C PRO A 428 21.30 10.01 -13.59
N LEU A 429 21.05 10.32 -14.86
CA LEU A 429 20.63 11.66 -15.31
C LEU A 429 19.21 12.03 -14.85
N ILE A 430 18.41 11.06 -14.43
CA ILE A 430 17.06 11.33 -13.93
C ILE A 430 17.12 12.04 -12.58
N THR A 431 18.06 11.64 -11.72
CA THR A 431 18.13 12.10 -10.32
C THR A 431 19.24 13.14 -10.08
N GLN A 432 20.26 13.17 -10.95
CA GLN A 432 21.42 14.06 -10.77
C GLN A 432 21.30 15.32 -11.62
N SER A 433 21.68 16.45 -11.02
CA SER A 433 21.73 17.74 -11.74
C SER A 433 22.94 17.77 -12.69
N THR A 434 22.66 17.94 -13.97
CA THR A 434 23.67 18.18 -15.02
C THR A 434 23.30 19.43 -15.81
N SER A 435 24.22 20.01 -16.58
CA SER A 435 23.88 21.15 -17.40
C SER A 435 22.87 20.76 -18.50
N GLU A 436 21.95 21.65 -18.82
CA GLU A 436 20.88 21.40 -19.82
C GLU A 436 21.48 21.06 -21.18
N GLN A 437 22.56 21.77 -21.57
CA GLN A 437 23.27 21.51 -22.84
C GLN A 437 23.85 20.09 -22.90
N ASN A 438 24.47 19.61 -21.83
CA ASN A 438 24.99 18.25 -21.77
C ASN A 438 23.87 17.20 -21.81
N ARG A 439 22.75 17.42 -21.10
CA ARG A 439 21.59 16.53 -21.17
C ARG A 439 21.02 16.40 -22.59
N ALA A 440 20.90 17.53 -23.29
CA ALA A 440 20.40 17.53 -24.66
C ALA A 440 21.35 16.80 -25.62
N LEU A 441 22.68 16.98 -25.48
CA LEU A 441 23.67 16.27 -26.30
C LEU A 441 23.69 14.78 -26.02
N VAL A 442 23.60 14.38 -24.76
CA VAL A 442 23.52 12.98 -24.34
C VAL A 442 22.25 12.34 -24.90
N LEU A 443 21.08 12.97 -24.71
CA LEU A 443 19.80 12.46 -25.23
C LEU A 443 19.86 12.25 -26.74
N ARG A 444 20.39 13.20 -27.50
CA ARG A 444 20.54 13.08 -28.96
C ARG A 444 21.44 11.91 -29.36
N SER A 445 22.55 11.72 -28.66
CA SER A 445 23.52 10.65 -28.95
C SER A 445 22.94 9.28 -28.63
N VAL A 446 22.34 9.15 -27.44
CA VAL A 446 21.70 7.92 -26.98
C VAL A 446 20.48 7.60 -27.86
N TRP A 447 19.63 8.58 -28.17
CA TRP A 447 18.47 8.38 -29.02
C TRP A 447 18.86 7.84 -30.40
N ARG A 448 19.90 8.45 -31.02
CA ARG A 448 20.43 7.99 -32.32
C ARG A 448 20.94 6.55 -32.23
N SER A 449 21.58 6.17 -31.13
CA SER A 449 22.06 4.80 -30.90
C SER A 449 20.92 3.84 -30.66
N THR A 450 19.92 4.22 -29.86
CA THR A 450 18.72 3.41 -29.58
C THR A 450 17.92 3.11 -30.85
N MET A 451 17.78 4.09 -31.74
CA MET A 451 17.07 3.89 -33.02
C MET A 451 17.80 2.97 -34.00
N LYS A 452 19.12 2.78 -33.86
CA LYS A 452 19.92 1.86 -34.67
C LYS A 452 19.89 0.42 -34.17
N LEU A 453 19.34 0.13 -32.99
CA LEU A 453 19.24 -1.22 -32.45
C LEU A 453 18.30 -2.05 -33.32
N GLU A 454 18.79 -3.18 -33.83
CA GLU A 454 18.00 -4.11 -34.66
C GLU A 454 16.99 -4.89 -33.82
N SER A 455 17.41 -5.36 -32.66
CA SER A 455 16.57 -6.13 -31.74
C SER A 455 15.54 -5.25 -31.03
N THR A 456 14.26 -5.62 -31.14
CA THR A 456 13.17 -4.94 -30.40
C THR A 456 13.33 -5.06 -28.90
N LEU A 457 13.87 -6.18 -28.41
CA LEU A 457 14.13 -6.38 -26.96
C LEU A 457 15.19 -5.40 -26.45
N GLU A 458 16.30 -5.22 -27.17
CA GLU A 458 17.33 -4.25 -26.80
C GLU A 458 16.82 -2.80 -26.89
N PHE A 459 16.00 -2.51 -27.92
CA PHE A 459 15.33 -1.23 -28.04
C PHE A 459 14.44 -0.94 -26.80
N VAL A 460 13.62 -1.91 -26.40
CA VAL A 460 12.74 -1.79 -25.21
C VAL A 460 13.55 -1.59 -23.95
N GLU A 461 14.66 -2.32 -23.80
CA GLU A 461 15.52 -2.17 -22.63
C GLU A 461 16.15 -0.77 -22.56
N ALA A 462 16.70 -0.25 -23.67
CA ALA A 462 17.25 1.10 -23.75
C ALA A 462 16.15 2.15 -23.52
N ALA A 463 14.99 1.97 -24.15
CA ALA A 463 13.87 2.91 -24.07
C ALA A 463 13.18 2.93 -22.69
N SER A 464 13.36 1.92 -21.85
CA SER A 464 12.64 1.79 -20.56
C SER A 464 12.87 2.95 -19.57
N VAL A 465 13.97 3.65 -19.68
CA VAL A 465 14.38 4.76 -18.78
C VAL A 465 14.13 6.14 -19.41
N LEU A 466 13.99 6.20 -20.75
CA LEU A 466 13.81 7.44 -21.49
C LEU A 466 12.52 8.20 -21.10
N PRO A 467 11.36 7.55 -20.87
CA PRO A 467 10.16 8.24 -20.43
C PRO A 467 10.37 9.10 -19.19
N SER A 468 11.02 8.54 -18.16
CA SER A 468 11.30 9.29 -16.94
C SER A 468 12.27 10.46 -17.18
N LEU A 469 13.34 10.25 -17.95
CA LEU A 469 14.29 11.32 -18.26
C LEU A 469 13.63 12.47 -19.05
N VAL A 470 12.86 12.12 -20.09
CA VAL A 470 12.22 13.13 -20.96
C VAL A 470 11.12 13.87 -20.20
N ALA A 471 10.34 13.16 -19.37
CA ALA A 471 9.31 13.78 -18.55
C ALA A 471 9.88 14.79 -17.53
N THR A 472 11.02 14.46 -16.92
CA THR A 472 11.61 15.29 -15.85
C THR A 472 12.31 16.54 -16.38
N HIS A 473 12.93 16.46 -17.56
CA HIS A 473 13.91 17.48 -18.01
C HIS A 473 13.64 18.09 -19.37
N PHE A 474 12.66 17.59 -20.13
CA PHE A 474 12.41 18.02 -21.51
C PHE A 474 10.96 18.44 -21.72
N THR A 475 10.64 18.92 -22.91
CA THR A 475 9.32 19.45 -23.25
C THR A 475 8.35 18.37 -23.73
N ILE A 476 7.09 18.77 -23.93
CA ILE A 476 6.03 17.90 -24.46
C ILE A 476 6.34 17.44 -25.89
N ASP A 477 7.07 18.23 -26.69
CA ASP A 477 7.40 17.89 -28.08
C ASP A 477 8.38 16.70 -28.14
N GLU A 478 9.39 16.66 -27.24
CA GLU A 478 10.27 15.51 -27.13
C GLU A 478 9.52 14.29 -26.59
N MET A 479 8.59 14.47 -25.63
CA MET A 479 7.71 13.38 -25.18
C MET A 479 6.89 12.80 -26.33
N SER A 480 6.28 13.66 -27.15
CA SER A 480 5.50 13.25 -28.32
C SER A 480 6.37 12.47 -29.31
N THR A 481 7.59 12.95 -29.57
CA THR A 481 8.54 12.29 -30.48
C THR A 481 8.95 10.91 -29.97
N LEU A 482 9.21 10.79 -28.65
CA LEU A 482 9.51 9.51 -28.01
C LEU A 482 8.32 8.55 -28.12
N CYS A 483 7.11 9.00 -27.78
CA CYS A 483 5.89 8.20 -27.90
C CYS A 483 5.65 7.71 -29.35
N LYS A 484 5.85 8.58 -30.38
CA LYS A 484 5.76 8.20 -31.80
C LYS A 484 6.75 7.09 -32.16
N SER A 485 7.97 7.19 -31.67
CA SER A 485 9.00 6.20 -31.98
C SER A 485 8.74 4.86 -31.30
N ILE A 486 8.25 4.88 -30.05
CA ILE A 486 7.83 3.66 -29.34
C ILE A 486 6.63 3.02 -30.08
N TYR A 487 5.63 3.81 -30.47
CA TYR A 487 4.47 3.33 -31.18
C TYR A 487 4.87 2.66 -32.51
N ASN A 488 5.66 3.36 -33.34
CA ASN A 488 6.09 2.84 -34.64
C ASN A 488 6.88 1.53 -34.51
N ARG A 489 7.65 1.35 -33.45
CA ARG A 489 8.46 0.16 -33.25
C ARG A 489 7.65 -1.03 -32.74
N LEU A 490 6.64 -0.77 -31.87
CA LEU A 490 5.88 -1.81 -31.18
C LEU A 490 4.52 -2.12 -31.80
N SER A 491 4.03 -1.31 -32.73
CA SER A 491 2.72 -1.51 -33.38
C SER A 491 2.61 -2.82 -34.15
N ALA A 492 3.74 -3.41 -34.60
CA ALA A 492 3.76 -4.66 -35.34
C ALA A 492 3.48 -5.89 -34.43
N ASP A 493 3.99 -5.89 -33.18
CA ASP A 493 3.74 -6.95 -32.20
C ASP A 493 3.64 -6.36 -30.79
N PRO A 494 2.48 -5.80 -30.44
CA PRO A 494 2.28 -5.17 -29.14
C PRO A 494 2.12 -6.21 -28.01
N SER A 495 1.74 -7.46 -28.31
CA SER A 495 1.40 -8.48 -27.33
C SER A 495 2.59 -8.88 -26.44
N ALA A 496 3.80 -8.90 -27.00
CA ALA A 496 5.03 -9.24 -26.31
C ALA A 496 5.52 -8.14 -25.35
N PHE A 497 5.07 -6.89 -25.50
CA PHE A 497 5.64 -5.73 -24.81
C PHE A 497 4.61 -4.94 -23.96
N GLN A 498 3.51 -5.56 -23.57
CA GLN A 498 2.42 -4.95 -22.80
C GLN A 498 2.92 -4.26 -21.50
N SER A 499 3.73 -4.96 -20.71
CA SER A 499 4.27 -4.41 -19.47
C SER A 499 5.23 -3.24 -19.71
N PHE A 500 5.99 -3.23 -20.82
CA PHE A 500 6.86 -2.11 -21.17
C PHE A 500 6.04 -0.86 -21.54
N ILE A 501 5.02 -1.01 -22.37
CA ILE A 501 4.14 0.10 -22.78
C ILE A 501 3.46 0.69 -21.53
N SER A 502 2.87 -0.16 -20.70
CA SER A 502 2.23 0.22 -19.44
C SER A 502 3.19 0.98 -18.51
N ASN A 503 4.41 0.45 -18.31
CA ASN A 503 5.43 1.11 -17.49
C ASN A 503 5.90 2.44 -18.09
N SER A 504 6.05 2.53 -19.40
CA SER A 504 6.50 3.76 -20.07
C SER A 504 5.50 4.89 -19.87
N LEU A 505 4.19 4.62 -20.09
CA LEU A 505 3.12 5.59 -19.86
C LEU A 505 3.00 5.97 -18.38
N SER A 506 3.12 5.00 -17.47
CA SER A 506 3.12 5.22 -16.01
C SER A 506 4.31 6.08 -15.58
N ASN A 507 5.49 5.84 -16.12
CA ASN A 507 6.70 6.60 -15.81
C ASN A 507 6.61 8.06 -16.28
N PHE A 508 5.98 8.34 -17.42
CA PHE A 508 5.70 9.72 -17.83
C PHE A 508 4.86 10.44 -16.78
N ALA A 509 3.77 9.81 -16.34
CA ALA A 509 2.84 10.41 -15.40
C ALA A 509 3.48 10.59 -14.00
N GLN A 510 4.28 9.63 -13.53
CA GLN A 510 4.93 9.70 -12.23
C GLN A 510 6.09 10.69 -12.18
N SER A 511 6.86 10.80 -13.27
CA SER A 511 8.03 11.67 -13.32
C SER A 511 7.66 13.14 -13.52
N ALA A 512 6.57 13.44 -14.23
CA ALA A 512 6.10 14.80 -14.46
C ALA A 512 4.58 14.93 -14.25
N PRO A 513 4.08 14.86 -13.01
CA PRO A 513 2.65 14.90 -12.74
C PRO A 513 1.95 16.18 -13.23
N SER A 514 2.64 17.31 -13.22
CA SER A 514 2.12 18.60 -13.70
C SER A 514 1.77 18.60 -15.18
N VAL A 515 2.40 17.75 -15.97
CA VAL A 515 2.23 17.67 -17.43
C VAL A 515 1.11 16.69 -17.83
N ILE A 516 0.57 15.91 -16.88
CA ILE A 516 -0.47 14.89 -17.16
C ILE A 516 -1.65 15.48 -17.96
N PRO A 517 -2.23 16.66 -17.64
CA PRO A 517 -3.35 17.21 -18.41
C PRO A 517 -3.03 17.40 -19.90
N SER A 518 -1.81 17.80 -20.22
CA SER A 518 -1.36 17.95 -21.61
C SER A 518 -0.99 16.61 -22.24
N LEU A 519 -0.41 15.69 -21.46
CA LEU A 519 -0.05 14.35 -21.94
C LEU A 519 -1.28 13.55 -22.39
N ILE A 520 -2.34 13.56 -21.58
CA ILE A 520 -3.58 12.82 -21.89
C ILE A 520 -4.37 13.40 -23.07
N THR A 521 -4.07 14.62 -23.53
CA THR A 521 -4.71 15.23 -24.70
C THR A 521 -3.98 14.92 -26.01
N MET A 522 -2.79 14.27 -25.93
CA MET A 522 -2.02 13.94 -27.14
C MET A 522 -2.59 12.70 -27.84
N ASP A 523 -2.84 12.78 -29.14
CA ASP A 523 -3.34 11.65 -29.94
C ASP A 523 -2.42 10.43 -29.88
N ILE A 524 -1.12 10.67 -29.88
CA ILE A 524 -0.12 9.59 -29.82
C ILE A 524 -0.15 8.86 -28.48
N PHE A 525 -0.51 9.54 -27.38
CA PHE A 525 -0.69 8.92 -26.08
C PHE A 525 -1.84 7.89 -26.13
N HIS A 526 -2.95 8.26 -26.74
CA HIS A 526 -4.09 7.36 -26.95
C HIS A 526 -3.75 6.20 -27.89
N SER A 527 -2.97 6.47 -28.94
CA SER A 527 -2.48 5.42 -29.83
C SER A 527 -1.62 4.39 -29.09
N LEU A 528 -0.74 4.83 -28.19
CA LEU A 528 0.04 3.93 -27.33
C LEU A 528 -0.85 3.19 -26.33
N LEU A 529 -1.82 3.88 -25.73
CA LEU A 529 -2.73 3.26 -24.76
C LEU A 529 -3.60 2.19 -25.42
N SER A 530 -3.98 2.37 -26.71
CA SER A 530 -4.73 1.38 -27.49
C SER A 530 -3.93 0.11 -27.83
N LEU A 531 -2.61 0.15 -27.75
CA LEU A 531 -1.76 -1.04 -27.88
C LEU A 531 -1.81 -1.95 -26.63
N LEU A 532 -2.35 -1.46 -25.50
CA LEU A 532 -2.54 -2.26 -24.31
C LEU A 532 -3.77 -3.16 -24.46
N ILE A 533 -3.54 -4.36 -24.97
CA ILE A 533 -4.58 -5.37 -25.23
C ILE A 533 -4.93 -6.10 -23.93
N ASP A 534 -3.94 -6.30 -23.04
CA ASP A 534 -4.15 -6.95 -21.74
C ASP A 534 -4.94 -6.03 -20.79
N PRO A 535 -6.15 -6.44 -20.35
CA PRO A 535 -6.96 -5.66 -19.41
C PRO A 535 -6.26 -5.37 -18.08
N PHE A 536 -5.40 -6.27 -17.62
CA PHE A 536 -4.65 -6.08 -16.38
C PHE A 536 -3.61 -4.96 -16.53
N GLU A 537 -2.82 -4.98 -17.61
CA GLU A 537 -1.80 -3.96 -17.86
C GLU A 537 -2.43 -2.59 -18.17
N SER A 538 -3.55 -2.56 -18.89
CA SER A 538 -4.27 -1.31 -19.16
C SER A 538 -4.85 -0.70 -17.89
N SER A 539 -5.43 -1.51 -17.00
CA SER A 539 -5.93 -1.05 -15.70
C SER A 539 -4.80 -0.59 -14.78
N ARG A 540 -3.69 -1.32 -14.71
CA ARG A 540 -2.51 -0.92 -13.93
C ARG A 540 -1.93 0.41 -14.41
N CYS A 541 -1.83 0.60 -15.72
CA CYS A 541 -1.39 1.85 -16.33
C CYS A 541 -2.34 3.01 -15.98
N ALA A 542 -3.66 2.82 -16.17
CA ALA A 542 -4.67 3.82 -15.87
C ALA A 542 -4.68 4.18 -14.37
N SER A 543 -4.58 3.19 -13.48
CA SER A 543 -4.49 3.40 -12.03
C SER A 543 -3.26 4.23 -11.65
N SER A 544 -2.11 3.94 -12.22
CA SER A 544 -0.87 4.68 -11.97
C SER A 544 -0.96 6.14 -12.43
N ILE A 545 -1.49 6.39 -13.62
CA ILE A 545 -1.65 7.73 -14.18
C ILE A 545 -2.66 8.55 -13.36
N LEU A 546 -3.83 7.96 -13.06
CA LEU A 546 -4.87 8.63 -12.27
C LEU A 546 -4.41 8.89 -10.83
N SER A 547 -3.70 7.96 -10.20
CA SER A 547 -3.13 8.14 -8.87
C SER A 547 -2.13 9.29 -8.83
N SER A 548 -1.23 9.37 -9.79
CA SER A 548 -0.29 10.48 -9.92
C SER A 548 -1.03 11.82 -10.18
N PHE A 549 -2.05 11.81 -11.04
CA PHE A 549 -2.89 12.98 -11.31
C PHE A 549 -3.60 13.46 -10.04
N VAL A 550 -4.28 12.54 -9.32
CA VAL A 550 -5.03 12.84 -8.11
C VAL A 550 -4.14 13.38 -6.99
N SER A 551 -2.91 12.88 -6.87
CA SER A 551 -1.96 13.33 -5.82
C SER A 551 -1.42 14.75 -6.03
N HIS A 552 -1.32 15.21 -7.28
CA HIS A 552 -0.65 16.46 -7.61
C HIS A 552 -1.60 17.59 -8.05
N HIS A 553 -2.82 17.24 -8.49
CA HIS A 553 -3.77 18.23 -8.96
C HIS A 553 -4.85 18.51 -7.89
N PRO A 554 -5.12 19.78 -7.55
CA PRO A 554 -6.15 20.14 -6.57
C PRO A 554 -7.56 19.89 -7.12
N ILE A 555 -8.53 19.84 -6.21
CA ILE A 555 -9.97 19.75 -6.53
C ILE A 555 -10.37 20.91 -7.44
N GLY A 556 -11.10 20.62 -8.51
CA GLY A 556 -11.58 21.62 -9.46
C GLY A 556 -10.53 22.20 -10.41
N SER A 557 -9.36 21.55 -10.56
CA SER A 557 -8.26 22.01 -11.41
C SER A 557 -8.54 21.88 -12.91
N VAL A 558 -9.32 20.87 -13.32
CA VAL A 558 -9.61 20.59 -14.74
C VAL A 558 -10.88 21.33 -15.15
N ARG A 559 -10.71 22.26 -16.10
CA ARG A 559 -11.81 23.08 -16.64
C ARG A 559 -12.11 22.78 -18.11
N ASP A 560 -11.22 22.07 -18.76
CA ASP A 560 -11.34 21.72 -20.17
C ASP A 560 -12.15 20.43 -20.37
N ARG A 561 -13.07 20.46 -21.33
CA ARG A 561 -13.94 19.34 -21.68
C ARG A 561 -13.17 18.17 -22.31
N VAL A 562 -12.13 18.46 -23.09
CA VAL A 562 -11.31 17.42 -23.73
C VAL A 562 -10.57 16.64 -22.66
N GLN A 563 -9.89 17.35 -21.73
CA GLN A 563 -9.17 16.73 -20.64
C GLN A 563 -10.11 15.89 -19.74
N SER A 564 -11.31 16.40 -19.42
CA SER A 564 -12.28 15.65 -18.60
C SER A 564 -12.74 14.36 -19.28
N ASN A 565 -12.97 14.37 -20.60
CA ASN A 565 -13.32 13.19 -21.36
C ASN A 565 -12.19 12.15 -21.41
N GLN A 566 -10.94 12.61 -21.49
CA GLN A 566 -9.78 11.72 -21.50
C GLN A 566 -9.56 11.09 -20.11
N LEU A 567 -9.74 11.86 -19.04
CA LEU A 567 -9.74 11.30 -17.66
C LEU A 567 -10.85 10.26 -17.49
N LEU A 568 -12.04 10.53 -18.03
CA LEU A 568 -13.14 9.55 -18.00
C LEU A 568 -12.79 8.27 -18.78
N TYR A 569 -12.10 8.40 -19.92
CA TYR A 569 -11.62 7.23 -20.64
C TYR A 569 -10.67 6.40 -19.80
N LEU A 570 -9.69 7.01 -19.12
CA LEU A 570 -8.80 6.31 -18.19
C LEU A 570 -9.59 5.62 -17.04
N CYS A 571 -10.61 6.27 -16.50
CA CYS A 571 -11.50 5.64 -15.50
C CYS A 571 -12.23 4.42 -16.07
N THR A 572 -12.58 4.38 -17.36
CA THR A 572 -13.23 3.20 -17.97
C THR A 572 -12.29 1.99 -18.06
N LEU A 573 -10.99 2.23 -18.21
CA LEU A 573 -10.00 1.14 -18.22
C LEU A 573 -9.91 0.45 -16.85
N LEU A 574 -10.13 1.18 -15.75
CA LEU A 574 -10.21 0.58 -14.42
C LEU A 574 -11.38 -0.40 -14.26
N LYS A 575 -12.46 -0.22 -15.01
CA LYS A 575 -13.62 -1.12 -14.99
C LYS A 575 -13.31 -2.50 -15.57
N GLN A 576 -12.42 -2.59 -16.55
CA GLN A 576 -12.16 -3.80 -17.31
C GLN A 576 -11.43 -4.88 -16.53
N SER A 577 -10.65 -4.51 -15.49
CA SER A 577 -9.83 -5.45 -14.75
C SER A 577 -10.50 -6.06 -13.51
N SER A 578 -11.66 -5.60 -13.13
CA SER A 578 -12.34 -6.06 -11.92
C SER A 578 -12.93 -7.45 -12.08
N ARG A 579 -12.18 -8.48 -11.73
CA ARG A 579 -12.73 -9.66 -11.11
C ARG A 579 -13.13 -9.26 -9.69
N MET A 580 -14.31 -9.66 -9.24
CA MET A 580 -15.01 -9.32 -8.00
C MET A 580 -14.20 -9.49 -6.69
N ASP A 581 -13.04 -8.86 -6.56
CA ASP A 581 -12.17 -8.97 -5.40
C ASP A 581 -11.87 -7.58 -4.79
N GLU A 582 -11.39 -7.55 -3.56
CA GLU A 582 -11.13 -6.40 -2.67
C GLU A 582 -10.42 -5.16 -3.29
N GLY A 583 -9.88 -5.27 -4.51
CA GLY A 583 -9.33 -4.17 -5.31
C GLY A 583 -10.36 -3.15 -5.81
N ASP A 584 -11.65 -3.47 -5.83
CA ASP A 584 -12.72 -2.60 -6.37
C ASP A 584 -12.90 -1.32 -5.55
N SER A 585 -12.71 -1.39 -4.25
CA SER A 585 -12.84 -0.26 -3.32
C SER A 585 -11.81 0.85 -3.57
N SER A 586 -10.57 0.50 -3.95
CA SER A 586 -9.51 1.46 -4.25
C SER A 586 -9.72 2.16 -5.60
N HIS A 587 -10.20 1.44 -6.59
CA HIS A 587 -10.54 1.99 -7.90
C HIS A 587 -11.73 2.95 -7.83
N ASP A 588 -12.76 2.61 -7.05
CA ASP A 588 -13.91 3.51 -6.84
C ASP A 588 -13.49 4.82 -6.19
N LEU A 589 -12.61 4.75 -5.18
CA LEU A 589 -12.06 5.94 -4.55
C LEU A 589 -11.25 6.78 -5.57
N LEU A 590 -10.45 6.15 -6.41
CA LEU A 590 -9.67 6.83 -7.41
C LEU A 590 -10.56 7.53 -8.46
N ILE A 591 -11.64 6.87 -8.89
CA ILE A 591 -12.62 7.45 -9.80
C ILE A 591 -13.31 8.65 -9.15
N THR A 592 -13.79 8.52 -7.91
CA THR A 592 -14.47 9.63 -7.20
C THR A 592 -13.54 10.81 -6.98
N CYS A 593 -12.29 10.57 -6.58
CA CYS A 593 -11.27 11.60 -6.46
C CYS A 593 -10.95 12.29 -7.81
N THR A 594 -11.00 11.56 -8.92
CA THR A 594 -10.81 12.12 -10.26
C THR A 594 -12.00 13.00 -10.64
N VAL A 595 -13.22 12.59 -10.30
CA VAL A 595 -14.46 13.38 -10.52
C VAL A 595 -14.38 14.72 -9.79
N ASP A 596 -13.90 14.75 -8.55
CA ASP A 596 -13.76 15.99 -7.76
C ASP A 596 -12.79 17.00 -8.39
N ARG A 597 -11.85 16.57 -9.22
CA ARG A 597 -10.88 17.47 -9.85
C ARG A 597 -11.42 18.17 -11.09
N VAL A 598 -12.55 17.72 -11.59
CA VAL A 598 -13.18 18.32 -12.77
C VAL A 598 -14.20 19.38 -12.35
N SER A 599 -14.02 20.62 -12.83
CA SER A 599 -14.92 21.74 -12.59
C SER A 599 -15.16 22.51 -13.88
N LEU A 600 -16.11 22.02 -14.67
CA LEU A 600 -16.50 22.65 -15.91
C LEU A 600 -17.24 23.97 -15.66
N SER A 601 -17.04 24.97 -16.51
CA SER A 601 -17.55 26.32 -16.33
C SER A 601 -19.08 26.43 -16.52
N HIS A 602 -19.65 25.61 -17.39
CA HIS A 602 -21.08 25.62 -17.70
C HIS A 602 -21.81 24.45 -17.05
N GLY A 603 -22.93 24.74 -16.38
CA GLY A 603 -23.71 23.72 -15.67
C GLY A 603 -24.24 22.60 -16.58
N GLU A 604 -24.56 22.91 -17.84
CA GLU A 604 -24.95 21.90 -18.84
C GLU A 604 -23.81 20.92 -19.12
N SER A 605 -22.59 21.44 -19.29
CA SER A 605 -21.41 20.60 -19.51
C SER A 605 -21.11 19.70 -18.30
N VAL A 606 -21.35 20.20 -17.07
CA VAL A 606 -21.23 19.39 -15.85
C VAL A 606 -22.24 18.24 -15.87
N LEU A 607 -23.50 18.53 -16.19
CA LEU A 607 -24.55 17.51 -16.24
C LEU A 607 -24.28 16.46 -17.34
N GLU A 608 -23.87 16.89 -18.54
CA GLU A 608 -23.48 15.97 -19.62
C GLU A 608 -22.33 15.06 -19.21
N TRP A 609 -21.36 15.61 -18.49
CA TRP A 609 -20.24 14.85 -18.01
C TRP A 609 -20.66 13.82 -16.94
N LEU A 610 -21.50 14.20 -15.97
CA LEU A 610 -22.08 13.29 -14.98
C LEU A 610 -22.89 12.17 -15.65
N LEU A 611 -23.66 12.48 -16.69
CA LEU A 611 -24.38 11.50 -17.49
C LEU A 611 -23.42 10.51 -18.19
N SER A 612 -22.32 11.02 -18.72
CA SER A 612 -21.28 10.19 -19.37
C SER A 612 -20.61 9.24 -18.39
N ILE A 613 -20.34 9.67 -17.17
CA ILE A 613 -19.80 8.81 -16.12
C ILE A 613 -20.84 7.75 -15.74
N ARG A 614 -22.09 8.15 -15.46
CA ARG A 614 -23.15 7.24 -15.07
C ARG A 614 -23.34 6.11 -16.10
N SER A 615 -23.35 6.45 -17.41
CA SER A 615 -23.52 5.46 -18.47
C SER A 615 -22.42 4.42 -18.52
N ARG A 616 -21.18 4.81 -18.17
CA ARG A 616 -20.00 3.95 -18.21
C ARG A 616 -19.74 3.20 -16.91
N MET A 617 -20.19 3.75 -15.76
CA MET A 617 -19.93 3.25 -14.40
C MET A 617 -21.19 2.80 -13.66
N SER A 618 -22.20 2.32 -14.42
CA SER A 618 -23.54 1.98 -13.90
C SER A 618 -23.54 0.90 -12.79
N MET A 619 -22.51 0.07 -12.71
CA MET A 619 -22.41 -1.01 -11.71
C MET A 619 -21.58 -0.64 -10.47
N ARG A 620 -21.05 0.58 -10.38
CA ARG A 620 -20.21 1.02 -9.25
C ARG A 620 -21.00 1.92 -8.31
N GLU A 621 -21.57 1.33 -7.29
CA GLU A 621 -22.47 2.01 -6.35
C GLU A 621 -21.84 3.24 -5.71
N ARG A 622 -20.59 3.14 -5.22
CA ARG A 622 -19.88 4.27 -4.61
C ARG A 622 -19.73 5.46 -5.55
N VAL A 623 -19.45 5.16 -6.82
CA VAL A 623 -19.36 6.20 -7.85
C VAL A 623 -20.71 6.85 -8.07
N LEU A 624 -21.79 6.07 -8.18
CA LEU A 624 -23.16 6.58 -8.35
C LEU A 624 -23.57 7.49 -7.19
N VAL A 625 -23.33 7.08 -5.95
CA VAL A 625 -23.56 7.92 -4.75
C VAL A 625 -22.81 9.25 -4.85
N HIS A 626 -21.55 9.21 -5.29
CA HIS A 626 -20.73 10.40 -5.46
C HIS A 626 -21.26 11.33 -6.58
N LEU A 627 -21.75 10.76 -7.69
CA LEU A 627 -22.37 11.54 -8.76
C LEU A 627 -23.64 12.26 -8.31
N ILE A 628 -24.48 11.60 -7.47
CA ILE A 628 -25.67 12.22 -6.88
C ILE A 628 -25.28 13.40 -6.00
N ASN A 629 -24.19 13.28 -5.22
CA ASN A 629 -23.69 14.41 -4.40
C ASN A 629 -23.27 15.61 -5.26
N HIS A 630 -22.55 15.35 -6.38
CA HIS A 630 -22.17 16.40 -7.32
C HIS A 630 -23.38 17.04 -7.98
N ALA A 631 -24.36 16.24 -8.40
CA ALA A 631 -25.60 16.73 -8.99
C ALA A 631 -26.40 17.57 -8.00
N SER A 632 -26.52 17.14 -6.74
CA SER A 632 -27.17 17.90 -5.67
C SER A 632 -26.47 19.24 -5.40
N ALA A 633 -25.12 19.23 -5.34
CA ALA A 633 -24.33 20.45 -5.23
C ALA A 633 -24.50 21.39 -6.44
N LEU A 634 -24.65 20.83 -7.65
CA LEU A 634 -24.95 21.64 -8.83
C LEU A 634 -26.31 22.33 -8.71
N VAL A 635 -27.36 21.63 -8.28
CA VAL A 635 -28.69 22.22 -8.04
C VAL A 635 -28.62 23.35 -7.04
N ILE A 636 -27.94 23.16 -5.90
CA ILE A 636 -27.79 24.19 -4.88
C ILE A 636 -27.03 25.41 -5.41
N ARG A 637 -25.95 25.21 -6.18
CA ARG A 637 -25.21 26.34 -6.82
C ARG A 637 -26.08 27.11 -7.81
N LEU A 638 -26.95 26.43 -8.55
CA LEU A 638 -27.88 27.08 -9.48
C LEU A 638 -28.95 27.91 -8.73
N SER A 639 -29.32 27.53 -7.50
CA SER A 639 -30.27 28.27 -6.66
C SER A 639 -29.66 29.55 -6.08
N THR A 640 -28.34 29.53 -5.76
CA THR A 640 -27.66 30.69 -5.13
C THR A 640 -27.28 31.77 -6.13
N ASN A 641 -27.01 31.38 -7.39
CA ASN A 641 -26.74 32.35 -8.45
C ASN A 641 -28.03 33.07 -8.85
N GLN A 642 -28.26 34.27 -8.31
CA GLN A 642 -29.44 35.12 -8.47
C GLN A 642 -29.62 35.64 -9.88
N GLY A 643 -29.80 34.81 -10.84
CA GLY A 643 -30.28 35.11 -12.19
C GLY A 643 -31.34 34.07 -12.52
N ARG A 644 -32.60 34.35 -12.26
CA ARG A 644 -33.75 33.51 -12.69
C ARG A 644 -33.89 33.55 -14.21
N GLU A 645 -32.83 33.17 -14.93
CA GLU A 645 -32.90 32.94 -16.35
C GLU A 645 -33.66 31.63 -16.60
N LYS A 646 -34.56 31.67 -17.59
CA LYS A 646 -35.35 30.47 -17.97
C LYS A 646 -34.48 29.23 -18.26
N GLY A 647 -33.21 29.42 -18.63
CA GLY A 647 -32.20 28.38 -18.90
C GLY A 647 -31.84 27.60 -17.61
N ASN A 648 -31.66 28.33 -16.51
CA ASN A 648 -31.28 27.72 -15.22
C ASN A 648 -32.41 26.80 -14.68
N LEU A 649 -33.66 27.13 -14.92
CA LEU A 649 -34.79 26.32 -14.46
C LEU A 649 -34.86 24.96 -15.21
N LYS A 650 -34.59 24.95 -16.52
CA LYS A 650 -34.53 23.72 -17.32
C LYS A 650 -33.38 22.83 -16.83
N LEU A 651 -32.19 23.41 -16.66
CA LEU A 651 -31.01 22.69 -16.17
C LEU A 651 -31.24 22.09 -14.77
N THR A 652 -31.84 22.85 -13.87
CA THR A 652 -32.22 22.40 -12.51
C THR A 652 -33.14 21.19 -12.57
N ARG A 653 -34.21 21.26 -13.41
CA ARG A 653 -35.13 20.13 -13.57
C ARG A 653 -34.44 18.90 -14.18
N SER A 654 -33.57 19.10 -15.17
CA SER A 654 -32.81 17.99 -15.77
C SER A 654 -31.82 17.36 -14.76
N THR A 655 -31.22 18.18 -13.90
CA THR A 655 -30.31 17.68 -12.87
C THR A 655 -31.07 16.92 -11.77
N LEU A 656 -32.25 17.39 -11.35
CA LEU A 656 -33.11 16.68 -10.42
C LEU A 656 -33.62 15.36 -11.01
N ALA A 657 -33.95 15.35 -12.33
CA ALA A 657 -34.31 14.13 -13.03
C ALA A 657 -33.15 13.13 -13.07
N PHE A 658 -31.90 13.62 -13.30
CA PHE A 658 -30.70 12.78 -13.24
C PHE A 658 -30.54 12.10 -11.86
N ILE A 659 -30.73 12.84 -10.76
CA ILE A 659 -30.68 12.32 -9.39
C ILE A 659 -31.75 11.22 -9.25
N HIS A 660 -33.00 11.53 -9.57
CA HIS A 660 -34.14 10.62 -9.41
C HIS A 660 -33.98 9.31 -10.18
N ILE A 661 -33.48 9.37 -11.43
CA ILE A 661 -33.24 8.19 -12.28
C ILE A 661 -32.02 7.38 -11.79
N THR A 662 -31.07 8.03 -11.11
CA THR A 662 -29.83 7.35 -10.67
C THR A 662 -30.02 6.61 -9.34
N ILE A 663 -30.86 7.09 -8.46
CA ILE A 663 -31.16 6.52 -7.14
C ILE A 663 -31.52 5.02 -7.18
N PRO A 664 -32.43 4.54 -8.07
CA PRO A 664 -32.78 3.12 -8.13
C PRO A 664 -31.63 2.18 -8.51
N SER A 665 -30.53 2.71 -9.05
CA SER A 665 -29.34 1.92 -9.39
C SER A 665 -28.44 1.64 -8.17
N ILE A 666 -28.76 2.20 -7.01
CA ILE A 666 -28.04 1.96 -5.77
C ILE A 666 -28.67 0.75 -5.08
N ILE A 667 -27.86 -0.27 -4.77
CA ILE A 667 -28.35 -1.56 -4.25
C ILE A 667 -28.56 -1.47 -2.74
N ASP A 668 -27.60 -0.89 -2.01
CA ASP A 668 -27.69 -0.77 -0.56
C ASP A 668 -28.80 0.22 -0.16
N PRO A 669 -29.83 -0.22 0.60
CA PRO A 669 -30.98 0.62 0.95
C PRO A 669 -30.58 1.83 1.83
N ILE A 670 -29.54 1.73 2.62
CA ILE A 670 -29.06 2.85 3.47
C ILE A 670 -28.43 3.93 2.59
N ASN A 671 -27.52 3.54 1.69
CA ASN A 671 -26.91 4.48 0.74
C ASN A 671 -27.97 5.08 -0.19
N ARG A 672 -28.95 4.27 -0.62
CA ARG A 672 -30.07 4.75 -1.43
C ARG A 672 -30.86 5.83 -0.69
N LEU A 673 -31.18 5.62 0.58
CA LEU A 673 -31.93 6.56 1.39
C LEU A 673 -31.16 7.88 1.60
N ILE A 674 -29.84 7.80 1.90
CA ILE A 674 -28.96 8.97 2.01
C ILE A 674 -28.98 9.78 0.71
N CYS A 675 -28.97 9.12 -0.44
CA CYS A 675 -29.04 9.78 -1.74
C CYS A 675 -30.40 10.42 -2.00
N ILE A 676 -31.49 9.78 -1.57
CA ILE A 676 -32.83 10.35 -1.63
C ILE A 676 -32.91 11.60 -0.76
N GLU A 677 -32.43 11.56 0.49
CA GLU A 677 -32.40 12.71 1.38
C GLU A 677 -31.68 13.92 0.77
N ARG A 678 -30.50 13.70 0.17
CA ARG A 678 -29.73 14.75 -0.51
C ARG A 678 -30.45 15.31 -1.73
N GLY A 679 -31.04 14.43 -2.54
CA GLY A 679 -31.86 14.84 -3.68
C GLY A 679 -33.08 15.65 -3.25
N LEU A 680 -33.71 15.26 -2.17
CA LEU A 680 -34.86 15.91 -1.55
C LEU A 680 -34.49 17.30 -1.02
N GLN A 681 -33.39 17.43 -0.27
CA GLN A 681 -32.87 18.72 0.18
C GLN A 681 -32.52 19.64 -1.01
N ALA A 682 -31.92 19.10 -2.07
CA ALA A 682 -31.63 19.85 -3.30
C ALA A 682 -32.92 20.32 -3.99
N ALA A 683 -33.95 19.48 -4.07
CA ALA A 683 -35.23 19.85 -4.67
C ALA A 683 -35.94 20.95 -3.87
N LEU A 684 -35.92 20.87 -2.55
CA LEU A 684 -36.48 21.87 -1.65
C LEU A 684 -35.75 23.22 -1.75
N SER A 685 -34.41 23.20 -1.92
CA SER A 685 -33.62 24.45 -2.02
C SER A 685 -33.99 25.29 -3.25
N VAL A 686 -34.59 24.70 -4.27
CA VAL A 686 -35.05 25.37 -5.52
C VAL A 686 -36.57 25.44 -5.65
N ALA A 687 -37.29 25.12 -4.60
CA ALA A 687 -38.78 25.11 -4.54
C ALA A 687 -39.39 24.15 -5.60
N ALA A 688 -38.73 23.06 -5.92
CA ALA A 688 -39.22 22.05 -6.88
C ALA A 688 -40.10 21.01 -6.12
N LEU A 689 -41.25 21.43 -5.60
CA LEU A 689 -42.14 20.64 -4.74
C LEU A 689 -42.56 19.29 -5.38
N PRO A 690 -42.99 19.22 -6.67
CA PRO A 690 -43.38 17.93 -7.24
C PRO A 690 -42.26 16.89 -7.25
N GLN A 691 -41.02 17.35 -7.46
CA GLN A 691 -39.85 16.46 -7.45
C GLN A 691 -39.50 16.07 -5.99
N ALA A 692 -39.63 17.00 -5.04
CA ALA A 692 -39.45 16.71 -3.62
C ALA A 692 -40.46 15.67 -3.13
N GLU A 693 -41.75 15.81 -3.49
CA GLU A 693 -42.78 14.84 -3.15
C GLU A 693 -42.50 13.45 -3.75
N ALA A 694 -42.10 13.38 -5.01
CA ALA A 694 -41.73 12.12 -5.64
C ALA A 694 -40.57 11.41 -4.91
N MET A 695 -39.57 12.19 -4.48
CA MET A 695 -38.45 11.67 -3.69
C MET A 695 -38.86 11.28 -2.26
N ALA A 696 -39.78 12.04 -1.64
CA ALA A 696 -40.32 11.69 -0.32
C ALA A 696 -41.12 10.37 -0.36
N ARG A 697 -41.94 10.15 -1.40
CA ARG A 697 -42.61 8.85 -1.61
C ARG A 697 -41.61 7.71 -1.80
N LEU A 698 -40.57 7.93 -2.62
CA LEU A 698 -39.50 6.95 -2.86
C LEU A 698 -38.73 6.64 -1.55
N SER A 699 -38.55 7.62 -0.63
CA SER A 699 -37.91 7.40 0.66
C SER A 699 -38.73 6.44 1.54
N LEU A 700 -40.05 6.61 1.57
CA LEU A 700 -40.97 5.74 2.32
C LEU A 700 -40.99 4.30 1.75
N GLU A 701 -40.93 4.15 0.42
CA GLU A 701 -40.81 2.84 -0.24
C GLU A 701 -39.47 2.18 0.12
N THR A 702 -38.38 2.94 0.10
CA THR A 702 -37.03 2.43 0.43
C THR A 702 -36.89 2.04 1.90
N LEU A 703 -37.59 2.72 2.82
CA LEU A 703 -37.58 2.40 4.25
C LEU A 703 -38.03 0.98 4.57
N VAL A 704 -38.85 0.36 3.69
CA VAL A 704 -39.30 -1.05 3.85
C VAL A 704 -38.12 -1.99 3.84
N ASP A 705 -37.11 -1.71 3.02
CA ASP A 705 -35.93 -2.56 2.80
C ASP A 705 -34.79 -2.28 3.82
N VAL A 706 -34.87 -1.18 4.60
CA VAL A 706 -33.82 -0.81 5.56
C VAL A 706 -33.82 -1.75 6.76
N PRO A 707 -32.69 -2.31 7.18
CA PRO A 707 -32.61 -3.28 8.28
C PRO A 707 -33.04 -2.69 9.63
N SER A 708 -32.71 -1.43 9.91
CA SER A 708 -33.08 -0.72 11.16
C SER A 708 -33.63 0.67 10.85
N VAL A 709 -34.92 0.84 11.05
CA VAL A 709 -35.65 2.12 10.80
C VAL A 709 -35.20 3.23 11.76
N PRO A 710 -35.03 3.01 13.07
CA PRO A 710 -34.63 4.08 14.01
C PRO A 710 -33.27 4.71 13.67
N SER A 711 -32.39 3.99 12.97
CA SER A 711 -31.06 4.51 12.62
C SER A 711 -31.08 5.60 11.55
N VAL A 712 -32.09 5.62 10.69
CA VAL A 712 -32.21 6.53 9.54
C VAL A 712 -33.29 7.61 9.74
N LEU A 713 -34.25 7.40 10.65
CA LEU A 713 -35.32 8.37 10.91
C LEU A 713 -34.83 9.75 11.37
N PRO A 714 -33.76 9.88 12.19
CA PRO A 714 -33.32 11.21 12.67
C PRO A 714 -32.92 12.16 11.54
N SER A 715 -32.41 11.64 10.41
CA SER A 715 -32.04 12.46 9.24
C SER A 715 -33.22 12.74 8.31
N LEU A 716 -34.09 11.76 8.11
CA LEU A 716 -35.21 11.85 7.17
C LEU A 716 -36.44 12.57 7.75
N LEU A 717 -36.79 12.29 8.99
CA LEU A 717 -38.01 12.79 9.65
C LEU A 717 -38.13 14.32 9.64
N PRO A 718 -37.06 15.11 9.95
CA PRO A 718 -37.13 16.57 9.91
C PRO A 718 -37.54 17.13 8.55
N ILE A 719 -37.17 16.39 7.48
CA ILE A 719 -37.49 16.79 6.11
C ILE A 719 -38.95 16.43 5.80
N LEU A 720 -39.38 15.22 6.13
CA LEU A 720 -40.77 14.75 5.87
C LEU A 720 -41.81 15.58 6.62
N ILE A 721 -41.47 16.07 7.82
CA ILE A 721 -42.38 16.96 8.60
C ILE A 721 -42.58 18.29 7.87
N VAL A 722 -41.56 18.82 7.23
CA VAL A 722 -41.57 20.17 6.63
C VAL A 722 -42.21 20.16 5.23
N ILE A 723 -42.19 19.04 4.51
CA ILE A 723 -42.69 19.02 3.13
C ILE A 723 -44.21 19.10 3.09
N PRO A 724 -44.81 20.10 2.39
CA PRO A 724 -46.24 20.18 2.16
C PRO A 724 -46.66 19.13 1.10
N ASP A 725 -47.84 18.56 1.26
CA ASP A 725 -48.47 17.73 0.19
C ASP A 725 -49.20 18.64 -0.80
N SER A 726 -48.77 18.64 -2.05
CA SER A 726 -49.40 19.46 -3.07
C SER A 726 -50.63 18.77 -3.70
N THR A 727 -50.76 17.48 -3.57
CA THR A 727 -51.85 16.65 -4.17
C THR A 727 -53.07 16.60 -3.29
N ASP A 728 -52.91 16.18 -2.05
CA ASP A 728 -54.04 15.92 -1.16
C ASP A 728 -54.38 17.10 -0.22
N LYS A 729 -53.51 18.13 -0.18
CA LYS A 729 -53.62 19.33 0.66
C LYS A 729 -53.86 19.03 2.15
N GLN A 730 -53.37 17.84 2.57
CA GLN A 730 -53.51 17.44 3.98
C GLN A 730 -52.20 17.76 4.72
N PRO A 731 -52.30 18.43 5.90
CA PRO A 731 -51.13 18.63 6.71
C PRO A 731 -50.57 17.26 7.18
N LEU A 732 -49.26 17.11 7.18
CA LEU A 732 -48.56 15.90 7.66
C LEU A 732 -48.85 14.60 6.89
N ALA A 733 -49.27 14.69 5.62
CA ALA A 733 -49.56 13.48 4.78
C ALA A 733 -48.39 12.49 4.72
N PHE A 734 -47.13 12.98 4.62
CA PHE A 734 -45.93 12.11 4.61
C PHE A 734 -45.67 11.44 5.97
N ILE A 735 -46.04 12.11 7.08
CA ILE A 735 -45.94 11.53 8.42
C ILE A 735 -46.97 10.43 8.62
N ASN A 736 -48.21 10.66 8.15
CA ASN A 736 -49.25 9.64 8.14
C ASN A 736 -48.84 8.40 7.31
N ALA A 737 -48.22 8.65 6.14
CA ALA A 737 -47.71 7.56 5.31
C ALA A 737 -46.54 6.81 5.99
N LEU A 738 -45.67 7.52 6.70
CA LEU A 738 -44.60 6.90 7.50
C LEU A 738 -45.15 6.03 8.64
N ILE A 739 -46.13 6.53 9.39
CA ILE A 739 -46.78 5.74 10.46
C ILE A 739 -47.45 4.48 9.86
N ASN A 740 -48.18 4.62 8.76
CA ASN A 740 -48.77 3.48 8.05
C ASN A 740 -47.71 2.48 7.57
N MET A 741 -46.55 2.93 7.14
CA MET A 741 -45.43 2.04 6.75
C MET A 741 -44.89 1.30 7.98
N ILE A 742 -44.64 2.01 9.10
CA ILE A 742 -44.22 1.41 10.37
C ILE A 742 -45.22 0.34 10.81
N ASP A 743 -46.52 0.59 10.65
CA ASP A 743 -47.60 -0.35 11.00
C ASP A 743 -47.63 -1.62 10.15
N ARG A 744 -47.31 -1.50 8.88
CA ARG A 744 -47.35 -2.65 7.94
C ARG A 744 -46.13 -3.53 8.07
N ARG A 745 -45.06 -3.04 8.71
CA ARG A 745 -43.81 -3.79 8.84
C ARG A 745 -43.94 -4.86 9.93
N GLU A 746 -43.38 -6.05 9.71
CA GLU A 746 -43.25 -7.07 10.72
C GLU A 746 -42.15 -6.76 11.73
N TRP A 747 -42.51 -6.64 13.01
CA TRP A 747 -41.59 -6.27 14.11
C TRP A 747 -41.26 -7.45 15.05
N LYS A 748 -41.57 -8.70 14.67
CA LYS A 748 -41.32 -9.88 15.51
C LYS A 748 -39.85 -9.96 15.90
N GLY A 749 -39.59 -9.89 17.21
CA GLY A 749 -38.22 -9.89 17.75
C GLY A 749 -37.47 -8.56 17.67
N LYS A 750 -38.08 -7.50 17.12
CA LYS A 750 -37.52 -6.14 16.99
C LYS A 750 -38.46 -5.06 17.55
N GLU A 751 -39.25 -5.41 18.56
CA GLU A 751 -40.25 -4.50 19.14
C GLU A 751 -39.63 -3.28 19.82
N ASN A 752 -38.35 -3.36 20.26
CA ASN A 752 -37.54 -2.24 20.70
C ASN A 752 -37.35 -1.19 19.59
N GLU A 753 -37.07 -1.63 18.35
CA GLU A 753 -36.92 -0.74 17.20
C GLU A 753 -38.28 -0.05 16.84
N LEU A 754 -39.40 -0.74 17.05
CA LEU A 754 -40.71 -0.14 16.89
C LEU A 754 -40.97 0.98 17.91
N ILE A 755 -40.65 0.73 19.19
CA ILE A 755 -40.76 1.73 20.25
C ILE A 755 -39.91 2.96 19.96
N ASP A 756 -38.65 2.73 19.54
CA ASP A 756 -37.72 3.79 19.18
C ASP A 756 -38.19 4.58 17.95
N SER A 757 -38.70 3.88 16.93
CA SER A 757 -39.23 4.54 15.72
C SER A 757 -40.42 5.43 16.04
N LEU A 758 -41.39 4.93 16.79
CA LEU A 758 -42.58 5.71 17.20
C LEU A 758 -42.23 6.86 18.14
N SER A 759 -41.24 6.67 19.03
CA SER A 759 -40.74 7.73 19.93
C SER A 759 -40.08 8.86 19.15
N LEU A 760 -39.28 8.54 18.09
CA LEU A 760 -38.69 9.53 17.21
C LEU A 760 -39.75 10.32 16.43
N VAL A 761 -40.77 9.65 15.90
CA VAL A 761 -41.89 10.37 15.23
C VAL A 761 -42.60 11.30 16.18
N LEU A 762 -42.81 10.88 17.44
CA LEU A 762 -43.43 11.72 18.48
C LEU A 762 -42.55 12.92 18.84
N ASP A 763 -41.25 12.77 18.88
CA ASP A 763 -40.27 13.85 19.05
C ASP A 763 -40.35 14.87 17.91
N GLY A 764 -40.45 14.40 16.67
CA GLY A 764 -40.63 15.24 15.50
C GLY A 764 -41.93 16.06 15.55
N LEU A 765 -43.06 15.40 15.86
CA LEU A 765 -44.35 16.08 16.03
C LEU A 765 -44.33 17.11 17.18
N SER A 766 -43.67 16.78 18.28
CA SER A 766 -43.52 17.70 19.41
C SER A 766 -42.68 18.94 19.04
N ALA A 767 -41.61 18.75 18.27
CA ALA A 767 -40.76 19.84 17.75
C ALA A 767 -41.57 20.77 16.84
N LEU A 768 -42.41 20.22 15.98
CA LEU A 768 -43.32 21.00 15.12
C LEU A 768 -44.33 21.81 15.97
N SER A 769 -44.93 21.21 16.98
CA SER A 769 -45.88 21.89 17.86
C SER A 769 -45.26 23.05 18.63
N MET A 770 -43.98 22.95 18.98
CA MET A 770 -43.20 24.00 19.68
C MET A 770 -42.65 25.06 18.74
N LYS A 771 -42.87 24.97 17.44
CA LYS A 771 -42.28 25.83 16.39
C LYS A 771 -40.75 25.82 16.38
N ASN A 772 -40.13 24.78 16.90
CA ASN A 772 -38.67 24.57 17.00
C ASN A 772 -38.21 23.55 15.95
N LEU A 773 -38.34 23.92 14.69
CA LEU A 773 -37.90 23.05 13.61
C LEU A 773 -36.40 23.29 13.28
N PRO A 774 -35.60 22.23 13.17
CA PRO A 774 -34.20 22.36 12.84
C PRO A 774 -33.95 22.71 11.35
N VAL A 775 -34.96 22.64 10.50
CA VAL A 775 -34.90 22.89 9.07
C VAL A 775 -35.92 23.94 8.67
N ARG A 776 -35.46 25.00 7.99
CA ARG A 776 -36.34 26.01 7.37
C ARG A 776 -36.13 25.98 5.85
N MET A 777 -37.24 26.06 5.11
CA MET A 777 -37.23 26.21 3.67
C MET A 777 -37.10 27.69 3.31
N THR A 778 -36.08 28.01 2.49
CA THR A 778 -35.79 29.42 2.14
C THR A 778 -36.59 29.91 0.93
N ASN A 779 -37.02 29.02 0.03
CA ASN A 779 -37.59 29.34 -1.27
C ASN A 779 -38.99 28.80 -1.49
N SER A 780 -39.57 28.06 -0.56
CA SER A 780 -40.93 27.51 -0.63
C SER A 780 -41.57 27.51 0.77
N TRP A 781 -42.88 27.48 0.80
CA TRP A 781 -43.66 27.40 2.03
C TRP A 781 -43.55 25.96 2.59
N SER A 782 -43.19 25.85 3.85
CA SER A 782 -43.19 24.59 4.60
C SER A 782 -44.54 24.33 5.24
N ASN A 783 -44.78 23.11 5.74
CA ASN A 783 -46.08 22.79 6.42
C ASN A 783 -46.41 23.71 7.56
N ASP A 784 -45.42 24.07 8.38
CA ASP A 784 -45.60 25.00 9.51
C ASP A 784 -45.91 26.42 9.06
N GLU A 785 -45.45 26.84 7.89
CA GLU A 785 -45.76 28.15 7.32
C GLU A 785 -47.13 28.16 6.62
N LEU A 786 -47.47 27.11 5.89
CA LEU A 786 -48.74 26.97 5.18
C LEU A 786 -49.90 26.80 6.15
N TYR A 787 -49.73 25.95 7.16
CA TYR A 787 -50.80 25.58 8.11
C TYR A 787 -50.57 26.10 9.55
N GLY A 788 -49.45 26.78 9.81
CA GLY A 788 -49.01 27.16 11.17
C GLY A 788 -49.89 28.14 11.96
N GLY A 789 -51.03 28.50 11.47
CA GLY A 789 -52.10 29.24 12.19
C GLY A 789 -53.45 28.51 12.13
N SER A 790 -53.52 27.40 11.37
CA SER A 790 -54.73 26.65 11.17
C SER A 790 -54.98 25.66 12.32
N ASP A 791 -56.23 25.51 12.65
CA ASP A 791 -56.66 24.52 13.66
C ASP A 791 -56.50 23.09 13.09
N GLU A 792 -56.54 22.92 11.76
CA GLU A 792 -56.29 21.67 11.10
C GLU A 792 -54.92 21.04 11.37
N LEU A 793 -53.83 21.83 11.31
CA LEU A 793 -52.47 21.35 11.64
C LEU A 793 -52.38 20.96 13.13
N LYS A 794 -52.96 21.78 14.04
CA LYS A 794 -52.97 21.47 15.46
C LYS A 794 -53.77 20.21 15.78
N GLU A 795 -54.93 20.06 15.17
CA GLU A 795 -55.79 18.89 15.33
C GLU A 795 -55.08 17.62 14.79
N SER A 796 -54.50 17.70 13.63
CA SER A 796 -53.68 16.61 13.07
C SER A 796 -52.48 16.20 13.94
N ILE A 797 -51.73 17.17 14.49
CA ILE A 797 -50.65 16.89 15.44
C ILE A 797 -51.17 16.20 16.69
N LEU A 798 -52.29 16.69 17.27
CA LEU A 798 -52.87 16.13 18.48
C LEU A 798 -53.39 14.70 18.24
N GLU A 799 -54.09 14.48 17.14
CA GLU A 799 -54.60 13.16 16.77
C GLU A 799 -53.48 12.12 16.57
N LEU A 800 -52.47 12.46 15.76
CA LEU A 800 -51.34 11.56 15.52
C LEU A 800 -50.52 11.34 16.80
N SER A 801 -50.25 12.36 17.56
CA SER A 801 -49.49 12.25 18.82
C SER A 801 -50.27 11.39 19.82
N GLY A 802 -51.59 11.58 19.96
CA GLY A 802 -52.44 10.78 20.83
C GLY A 802 -52.42 9.32 20.46
N GLY A 803 -52.60 8.99 19.16
CA GLY A 803 -52.55 7.61 18.66
C GLY A 803 -51.18 6.96 18.91
N ILE A 804 -50.06 7.67 18.69
CA ILE A 804 -48.72 7.14 18.94
C ILE A 804 -48.51 6.91 20.44
N ILE A 805 -48.92 7.84 21.32
CA ILE A 805 -48.77 7.74 22.77
C ILE A 805 -49.56 6.54 23.31
N ASP A 806 -50.77 6.31 22.85
CA ASP A 806 -51.59 5.19 23.27
C ASP A 806 -50.92 3.85 22.89
N ARG A 807 -50.41 3.74 21.67
CA ARG A 807 -49.66 2.58 21.19
C ARG A 807 -48.38 2.35 21.98
N LEU A 808 -47.58 3.38 22.18
CA LEU A 808 -46.36 3.27 22.97
C LEU A 808 -46.65 2.89 24.42
N SER A 809 -47.73 3.37 24.99
CA SER A 809 -48.13 3.02 26.36
C SER A 809 -48.50 1.54 26.47
N VAL A 810 -49.15 0.95 25.47
CA VAL A 810 -49.43 -0.50 25.40
C VAL A 810 -48.17 -1.31 25.21
N LEU A 811 -47.33 -0.95 24.24
CA LEU A 811 -46.09 -1.67 23.92
C LEU A 811 -45.10 -1.65 25.10
N CYS A 812 -44.91 -0.50 25.74
CA CYS A 812 -44.02 -0.32 26.88
C CYS A 812 -44.50 -1.05 28.14
N LYS A 813 -45.83 -1.24 28.33
CA LYS A 813 -46.34 -2.10 29.40
C LYS A 813 -46.01 -3.55 29.21
N CYS A 814 -46.02 -4.02 27.94
CA CYS A 814 -45.65 -5.40 27.58
C CYS A 814 -44.13 -5.63 27.63
N ARG A 815 -43.36 -4.60 27.34
CA ARG A 815 -41.88 -4.63 27.28
C ARG A 815 -41.23 -3.44 27.97
N PRO A 816 -41.24 -3.42 29.32
CA PRO A 816 -40.67 -2.30 30.09
C PRO A 816 -39.18 -2.03 29.79
N GLN A 817 -38.42 -3.08 29.40
CA GLN A 817 -36.97 -2.98 29.15
C GLN A 817 -36.64 -2.09 27.94
N ASP A 818 -37.55 -1.99 26.98
CA ASP A 818 -37.34 -1.28 25.73
C ASP A 818 -37.98 0.14 25.75
N SER A 819 -38.47 0.59 26.91
CA SER A 819 -39.22 1.84 27.05
C SER A 819 -38.39 3.09 27.26
N HIS A 820 -37.06 3.02 27.12
CA HIS A 820 -36.13 4.13 27.44
C HIS A 820 -36.40 5.41 26.62
N SER A 821 -36.54 5.24 25.30
CA SER A 821 -36.82 6.36 24.39
C SER A 821 -38.15 7.03 24.69
N PHE A 822 -39.18 6.25 24.95
CA PHE A 822 -40.50 6.80 25.30
C PHE A 822 -40.50 7.53 26.64
N ILE A 823 -39.82 7.00 27.68
CA ILE A 823 -39.67 7.68 28.96
C ILE A 823 -38.91 9.00 28.78
N ALA A 824 -37.80 8.95 28.03
CA ALA A 824 -37.01 10.14 27.74
C ALA A 824 -37.84 11.19 27.01
N HIS A 825 -38.63 10.78 26.01
CA HIS A 825 -39.56 11.69 25.32
C HIS A 825 -40.54 12.37 26.29
N LEU A 826 -41.25 11.58 27.09
CA LEU A 826 -42.23 12.14 28.05
C LEU A 826 -41.59 13.13 29.04
N VAL A 827 -40.38 12.82 29.53
CA VAL A 827 -39.66 13.66 30.49
C VAL A 827 -39.13 14.96 29.85
N VAL A 828 -38.74 14.93 28.59
CA VAL A 828 -38.15 16.09 27.90
C VAL A 828 -39.22 17.00 27.31
N ARG A 829 -40.25 16.43 26.70
CA ARG A 829 -41.23 17.14 25.87
C ARG A 829 -42.55 17.46 26.56
N CYS A 830 -42.94 16.59 27.50
CA CYS A 830 -44.22 16.79 28.21
C CYS A 830 -44.01 17.45 29.57
N GLN A 831 -44.89 18.39 29.92
CA GLN A 831 -45.01 18.82 31.31
C GLN A 831 -45.62 17.70 32.16
N PRO A 832 -45.17 17.56 33.42
CA PRO A 832 -45.70 16.52 34.30
C PRO A 832 -47.19 16.79 34.58
N ASN A 833 -48.05 15.91 34.11
CA ASN A 833 -49.46 15.84 34.41
C ASN A 833 -49.78 14.50 35.10
N GLU A 834 -51.00 14.37 35.65
CA GLU A 834 -51.36 13.15 36.38
C GLU A 834 -51.21 11.86 35.57
N TRP A 835 -51.50 11.92 34.27
CA TRP A 835 -51.34 10.76 33.35
C TRP A 835 -49.86 10.48 33.09
N SER A 836 -49.07 11.47 32.66
CA SER A 836 -47.64 11.23 32.29
C SER A 836 -46.82 10.79 33.50
N VAL A 837 -47.09 11.33 34.68
CA VAL A 837 -46.44 10.91 35.95
C VAL A 837 -46.82 9.46 36.29
N LYS A 838 -48.07 9.05 36.14
CA LYS A 838 -48.51 7.69 36.37
C LYS A 838 -47.84 6.72 35.37
N VAL A 839 -47.78 7.05 34.08
CA VAL A 839 -47.14 6.22 33.07
C VAL A 839 -45.66 6.05 33.34
N VAL A 840 -44.92 7.16 33.50
CA VAL A 840 -43.48 7.13 33.78
C VAL A 840 -43.20 6.41 35.10
N SER A 841 -43.97 6.64 36.16
CA SER A 841 -43.84 5.93 37.43
C SER A 841 -44.06 4.41 37.31
N SER A 842 -45.06 4.00 36.53
CA SER A 842 -45.38 2.61 36.29
C SER A 842 -44.24 1.93 35.52
N LEU A 843 -43.76 2.57 34.46
CA LEU A 843 -42.65 2.04 33.64
C LEU A 843 -41.32 1.97 34.43
N LEU A 844 -41.00 3.00 35.23
CA LEU A 844 -39.83 2.97 36.12
C LEU A 844 -39.91 1.82 37.16
N LYS A 845 -41.11 1.59 37.74
CA LYS A 845 -41.30 0.46 38.66
C LYS A 845 -41.12 -0.90 37.98
N SER A 846 -41.67 -1.07 36.77
CA SER A 846 -41.52 -2.29 35.99
C SER A 846 -40.10 -2.55 35.48
N LEU A 847 -39.31 -1.49 35.30
CA LEU A 847 -37.85 -1.59 35.01
C LEU A 847 -37.04 -2.00 36.23
N GLY A 848 -37.65 -2.14 37.40
CA GLY A 848 -36.98 -2.60 38.62
C GLY A 848 -35.89 -1.65 39.08
N LEU A 849 -36.22 -0.38 39.33
CA LEU A 849 -35.35 0.58 39.98
C LEU A 849 -35.08 0.24 41.45
N THR A 850 -34.57 -0.96 41.68
CA THR A 850 -33.89 -1.38 42.91
C THR A 850 -32.39 -1.43 42.59
N LEU A 851 -31.59 -0.71 43.33
CA LEU A 851 -30.11 -0.65 43.21
C LEU A 851 -29.50 -2.06 43.15
N PRO A 852 -28.49 -2.35 42.22
CA PRO A 852 -27.72 -1.40 41.43
C PRO A 852 -28.33 -1.16 40.02
N VAL A 853 -28.45 0.09 39.68
CA VAL A 853 -29.05 0.54 38.41
C VAL A 853 -28.14 0.17 37.23
N LYS A 854 -28.72 -0.47 36.20
CA LYS A 854 -28.01 -0.74 34.94
C LYS A 854 -27.50 0.57 34.32
N PRO A 855 -26.32 0.57 33.63
CA PRO A 855 -25.73 1.82 33.10
C PRO A 855 -26.70 2.60 32.19
N GLU A 856 -27.56 1.91 31.43
CA GLU A 856 -28.58 2.46 30.53
C GLU A 856 -29.67 3.29 31.29
N LEU A 857 -30.07 2.80 32.45
CA LEU A 857 -31.04 3.48 33.31
C LEU A 857 -30.46 4.72 34.00
N ASN A 858 -29.12 4.79 34.19
CA ASN A 858 -28.46 5.95 34.79
C ASN A 858 -28.68 7.21 33.95
N GLY A 859 -28.77 7.11 32.62
CA GLY A 859 -29.09 8.22 31.72
C GLY A 859 -30.47 8.80 31.99
N ILE A 860 -31.50 7.97 32.09
CA ILE A 860 -32.90 8.39 32.37
C ILE A 860 -33.02 8.98 33.77
N VAL A 861 -32.40 8.34 34.77
CA VAL A 861 -32.41 8.87 36.13
C VAL A 861 -31.74 10.26 36.22
N ARG A 862 -30.62 10.46 35.52
CA ARG A 862 -29.97 11.77 35.40
C ARG A 862 -30.87 12.79 34.71
N LEU A 863 -31.52 12.38 33.60
CA LEU A 863 -32.47 13.25 32.88
C LEU A 863 -33.64 13.69 33.76
N ILE A 864 -34.27 12.75 34.49
CA ILE A 864 -35.36 13.06 35.43
C ILE A 864 -34.86 14.01 36.52
N ARG A 865 -33.67 13.76 37.09
CA ARG A 865 -33.06 14.61 38.11
C ARG A 865 -32.70 16.00 37.62
N SER A 866 -32.37 16.16 36.35
CA SER A 866 -32.07 17.47 35.75
C SER A 866 -33.31 18.34 35.55
N ARG A 867 -34.50 17.74 35.46
CA ARG A 867 -35.78 18.44 35.29
C ARG A 867 -36.49 18.66 36.63
N SER A 868 -36.47 19.92 37.13
CA SER A 868 -36.99 20.29 38.47
C SER A 868 -38.46 19.91 38.66
N GLU A 869 -39.28 20.02 37.64
CA GLU A 869 -40.70 19.69 37.63
C GLU A 869 -40.97 18.21 37.82
N TRP A 870 -40.31 17.36 37.02
CA TRP A 870 -40.40 15.90 37.09
C TRP A 870 -39.82 15.34 38.38
N ARG A 871 -38.75 15.95 38.90
CA ARG A 871 -38.13 15.56 40.17
C ARG A 871 -39.07 15.68 41.35
N LYS A 872 -39.96 16.67 41.36
CA LYS A 872 -40.94 16.87 42.42
C LYS A 872 -42.00 15.78 42.47
N HIS A 873 -42.34 15.21 41.31
CA HIS A 873 -43.43 14.23 41.18
C HIS A 873 -42.99 12.77 41.26
N LEU A 874 -41.78 12.46 40.91
CA LEU A 874 -41.31 11.06 40.78
C LEU A 874 -40.45 10.59 41.96
N GLN A 875 -40.03 11.43 42.88
CA GLN A 875 -39.19 11.09 44.05
C GLN A 875 -37.95 10.21 43.69
N VAL A 876 -37.28 10.44 42.53
CA VAL A 876 -36.17 9.64 41.97
C VAL A 876 -34.82 10.31 42.26
#